data_6d1295e69f0ebf9bddb0ed0417a002f8
#
_entry.id   6d1295e69f0ebf9bddb0ed0417a002f8
#
_cell.length_a   1.000
_cell.length_b   1.000
_cell.length_c   1.000
_cell.angle_alpha   90.00
_cell.angle_beta   90.00
_cell.angle_gamma   90.00
#
_symmetry.space_group_name_H-M   'P 1'
#
loop_
_entity.id
_entity.type
_entity.pdbx_description
1 polymer ?
#
loop_
_entity_poly.entity_id
_entity_poly.type
_entity_poly.pdbx_seq_one_letter_code
_entity_poly.pdbx_strand_id
1 'polypeptide(L)'
;MALVNFSNLDFDQVKTTLKDYLQSNSNFTDYDFEGSNLSTIIDVLAYNTYITSYNANMVANEVFIDSATLRENVVALARNIGYVPRSRKAAKATITFYVDTSDVTPKPVTMTLKKGVVAGTRSNFATQSFVFSILEDITVPVVDDIASFNDITIYEGTLLQSNFTYSSRNPNQKFILPNTGVDTELISVGIRVNEFSTAKSTYKMHDNIFDIDSTSRVYYIQEINDERYEIFFGDGIFGKSLEDRNYITVDYIATNGDEGNGINQFTFAGKLSHTHNAVEYPITTGISLLSTGLQSSGGESIESVESVRKFAPKIYSTQNRAVTAHDYEALIPSKIYPETESISVFGGEELVPPQYGKVFVSIKPRFGDFLPNLVKQNIKSKLKKYSVAGIVPEILDLKYLFLEIDSKIYFNSNLASSGTAVESSVQANATKYADSSELNKYGARFKYSKFLKIIDESNEAITSNITTVQIRRDLRVALNAFAEYSIGFGNEFYIKSMNGYNIKTSAFKVQGISTDVYISDIPNSDRENGELFLFSVPSINSTSPTIIKRNVGNINYKKGVLTLNPINILSGKVKDGQTIIEISACPKSNDVIGLQDLYLQLDIGQSGFTTIVDEISSGLDPSASNYIVTSSYHNGVLVRSGGRDSRPTQTASTASTRSSTASTGTIAGGNTNYGTSSSTPSSGY
;
A
#
# COMPACT_ATOMS: atom_id res chain seq x y z
N MET A 1 -6.92 13.90 11.45
CA MET A 1 -7.96 14.78 12.04
C MET A 1 -7.47 16.21 12.04
N ALA A 2 -8.36 17.19 11.90
CA ALA A 2 -7.97 18.59 12.08
C ALA A 2 -7.66 18.85 13.56
N LEU A 3 -6.59 19.60 13.83
CA LEU A 3 -6.29 20.09 15.18
C LEU A 3 -7.48 20.90 15.69
N VAL A 4 -7.89 20.66 16.93
CA VAL A 4 -8.97 21.42 17.57
C VAL A 4 -8.37 22.66 18.18
N ASN A 5 -8.87 23.83 17.78
CA ASN A 5 -8.47 25.09 18.37
C ASN A 5 -9.35 25.41 19.59
N PHE A 6 -8.76 25.37 20.77
CA PHE A 6 -9.44 25.69 22.03
C PHE A 6 -9.39 27.19 22.38
N SER A 7 -8.51 27.94 21.72
CA SER A 7 -8.35 29.36 21.88
C SER A 7 -8.15 30.04 20.53
N ASN A 8 -8.40 31.34 20.47
CA ASN A 8 -8.22 32.10 19.24
C ASN A 8 -6.73 32.20 18.86
N LEU A 9 -6.39 31.80 17.61
CA LEU A 9 -5.05 31.87 17.04
C LEU A 9 -4.92 32.98 15.97
N ASP A 10 -5.79 33.99 16.01
CA ASP A 10 -5.72 35.13 15.10
C ASP A 10 -5.09 36.31 15.84
N PHE A 11 -3.86 36.67 15.41
CA PHE A 11 -3.09 37.78 15.99
C PHE A 11 -3.83 39.10 15.85
N ASP A 12 -4.42 39.37 14.67
CA ASP A 12 -5.10 40.64 14.40
C ASP A 12 -6.37 40.77 15.23
N GLN A 13 -7.08 39.69 15.44
CA GLN A 13 -8.26 39.66 16.29
C GLN A 13 -7.91 39.87 17.78
N VAL A 14 -6.80 39.27 18.26
CA VAL A 14 -6.29 39.50 19.61
C VAL A 14 -5.90 40.98 19.78
N LYS A 15 -5.20 41.56 18.78
CA LYS A 15 -4.82 42.95 18.76
C LYS A 15 -6.02 43.90 18.79
N THR A 16 -7.04 43.58 17.95
CA THR A 16 -8.29 44.34 17.91
C THR A 16 -9.00 44.30 19.27
N THR A 17 -9.13 43.11 19.87
CA THR A 17 -9.76 42.94 21.19
C THR A 17 -9.05 43.75 22.28
N LEU A 18 -7.71 43.82 22.25
CA LEU A 18 -6.94 44.63 23.17
C LEU A 18 -7.17 46.14 22.93
N LYS A 19 -7.25 46.58 21.67
CA LYS A 19 -7.58 47.97 21.34
C LYS A 19 -8.98 48.34 21.78
N ASP A 20 -9.98 47.48 21.54
CA ASP A 20 -11.40 47.69 21.99
C ASP A 20 -11.48 47.79 23.51
N TYR A 21 -10.74 46.96 24.25
CA TYR A 21 -10.67 47.05 25.71
C TYR A 21 -10.05 48.40 26.15
N LEU A 22 -8.99 48.88 25.53
CA LEU A 22 -8.38 50.18 25.84
C LEU A 22 -9.34 51.34 25.48
N GLN A 23 -10.09 51.22 24.39
CA GLN A 23 -11.07 52.21 23.98
C GLN A 23 -12.19 52.38 25.03
N SER A 24 -12.55 51.29 25.72
CA SER A 24 -13.53 51.37 26.81
C SER A 24 -13.03 52.12 28.05
N ASN A 25 -11.71 52.43 28.11
CA ASN A 25 -11.06 53.04 29.25
C ASN A 25 -10.49 54.41 28.84
N SER A 26 -11.15 55.50 29.30
CA SER A 26 -10.88 56.88 28.95
C SER A 26 -9.48 57.41 29.34
N ASN A 27 -8.69 56.63 30.08
CA ASN A 27 -7.33 57.03 30.51
C ASN A 27 -6.25 56.82 29.42
N PHE A 28 -6.61 56.13 28.31
CA PHE A 28 -5.68 55.83 27.23
C PHE A 28 -6.13 56.50 25.93
N THR A 29 -5.30 57.35 25.35
CA THR A 29 -5.64 58.17 24.15
C THR A 29 -4.77 57.92 22.94
N ASP A 30 -3.66 57.16 23.07
CA ASP A 30 -2.63 57.01 22.04
C ASP A 30 -2.49 55.58 21.50
N TYR A 31 -3.49 54.73 21.76
CA TYR A 31 -3.49 53.30 21.39
C TYR A 31 -3.73 53.03 19.89
N ASP A 32 -4.29 54.00 19.19
CA ASP A 32 -4.71 53.84 17.77
C ASP A 32 -3.65 54.31 16.78
N PHE A 33 -2.66 55.05 17.25
CA PHE A 33 -1.56 55.52 16.41
C PHE A 33 -0.47 54.43 16.26
N GLU A 34 -0.30 53.91 15.04
CA GLU A 34 0.62 52.78 14.78
C GLU A 34 2.08 53.01 15.18
N GLY A 35 2.54 54.24 15.16
CA GLY A 35 3.88 54.62 15.58
C GLY A 35 4.04 54.93 17.08
N SER A 36 2.97 54.79 17.89
CA SER A 36 3.05 55.08 19.31
C SER A 36 3.73 53.96 20.11
N ASN A 37 4.35 54.38 21.24
CA ASN A 37 4.91 53.40 22.17
C ASN A 37 3.84 52.45 22.74
N LEU A 38 2.60 52.93 22.91
CA LEU A 38 1.50 52.12 23.40
C LEU A 38 1.07 51.09 22.35
N SER A 39 0.98 51.45 21.08
CA SER A 39 0.71 50.52 19.99
C SER A 39 1.75 49.40 19.92
N THR A 40 3.05 49.75 20.09
CA THR A 40 4.12 48.72 20.15
C THR A 40 3.99 47.80 21.32
N ILE A 41 3.55 48.30 22.50
CA ILE A 41 3.29 47.46 23.67
C ILE A 41 2.09 46.53 23.41
N ILE A 42 1.03 47.04 22.76
CA ILE A 42 -0.14 46.21 22.36
C ILE A 42 0.30 45.10 21.42
N ASP A 43 1.17 45.36 20.44
CA ASP A 43 1.71 44.36 19.54
C ASP A 43 2.51 43.28 20.29
N VAL A 44 3.34 43.65 21.24
CA VAL A 44 4.08 42.71 22.10
C VAL A 44 3.14 41.88 22.96
N LEU A 45 2.10 42.47 23.54
CA LEU A 45 1.09 41.75 24.32
C LEU A 45 0.26 40.82 23.46
N ALA A 46 -0.18 41.27 22.27
CA ALA A 46 -0.89 40.44 21.31
C ALA A 46 -0.05 39.27 20.87
N TYR A 47 1.23 39.47 20.56
CA TYR A 47 2.16 38.41 20.20
C TYR A 47 2.38 37.42 21.36
N ASN A 48 2.58 37.91 22.58
CA ASN A 48 2.70 37.01 23.75
C ASN A 48 1.43 36.21 23.98
N THR A 49 0.27 36.82 23.83
CA THR A 49 -1.04 36.13 23.95
C THR A 49 -1.21 35.09 22.84
N TYR A 50 -0.84 35.41 21.60
CA TYR A 50 -0.84 34.48 20.48
C TYR A 50 0.04 33.25 20.76
N ILE A 51 1.30 33.46 21.17
CA ILE A 51 2.23 32.35 21.50
C ILE A 51 1.70 31.53 22.69
N THR A 52 1.16 32.19 23.71
CA THR A 52 0.57 31.48 24.86
C THR A 52 -0.64 30.65 24.45
N SER A 53 -1.51 31.19 23.62
CA SER A 53 -2.68 30.49 23.07
C SER A 53 -2.26 29.31 22.16
N TYR A 54 -1.22 29.51 21.34
CA TYR A 54 -0.66 28.45 20.53
C TYR A 54 -0.12 27.29 21.39
N ASN A 55 0.68 27.62 22.42
CA ASN A 55 1.21 26.60 23.34
C ASN A 55 0.08 25.89 24.11
N ALA A 56 -0.95 26.62 24.54
CA ALA A 56 -2.13 26.04 25.20
C ALA A 56 -2.88 25.06 24.28
N ASN A 57 -3.09 25.45 23.01
CA ASN A 57 -3.71 24.58 22.01
C ASN A 57 -2.85 23.34 21.74
N MET A 58 -1.53 23.49 21.63
CA MET A 58 -0.62 22.36 21.45
C MET A 58 -0.72 21.38 22.62
N VAL A 59 -0.61 21.88 23.85
CA VAL A 59 -0.73 21.03 25.07
C VAL A 59 -2.10 20.34 25.12
N ALA A 60 -3.19 21.06 24.84
CA ALA A 60 -4.52 20.50 24.87
C ALA A 60 -4.71 19.39 23.81
N ASN A 61 -4.16 19.57 22.61
CA ASN A 61 -4.22 18.54 21.57
C ASN A 61 -3.37 17.32 21.91
N GLU A 62 -2.23 17.48 22.58
CA GLU A 62 -1.33 16.38 22.96
C GLU A 62 -1.87 15.49 24.09
N VAL A 63 -2.95 15.88 24.77
CA VAL A 63 -3.60 15.06 25.83
C VAL A 63 -4.46 13.93 25.26
N PHE A 64 -4.96 14.05 24.04
CA PHE A 64 -5.85 13.07 23.45
C PHE A 64 -5.15 12.30 22.32
N ILE A 65 -5.30 10.97 22.31
CA ILE A 65 -4.67 10.09 21.32
C ILE A 65 -5.08 10.44 19.88
N ASP A 66 -6.28 10.94 19.67
CA ASP A 66 -6.80 11.29 18.34
C ASP A 66 -6.17 12.56 17.76
N SER A 67 -5.76 13.50 18.61
CA SER A 67 -5.21 14.80 18.20
C SER A 67 -3.71 14.96 18.47
N ALA A 68 -3.12 14.14 19.33
CA ALA A 68 -1.69 14.18 19.64
C ALA A 68 -0.84 13.99 18.37
N THR A 69 0.20 14.78 18.20
CA THR A 69 1.07 14.79 17.03
C THR A 69 2.44 14.22 17.31
N LEU A 70 2.94 14.39 18.53
CA LEU A 70 4.24 13.88 18.94
C LEU A 70 4.17 12.38 19.22
N ARG A 71 5.06 11.59 18.57
CA ARG A 71 5.11 10.15 18.75
C ARG A 71 5.16 9.72 20.21
N GLU A 72 6.01 10.38 20.99
CA GLU A 72 6.18 10.08 22.41
C GLU A 72 4.89 10.16 23.21
N ASN A 73 4.08 11.19 22.94
CA ASN A 73 2.80 11.39 23.60
C ASN A 73 1.78 10.34 23.16
N VAL A 74 1.71 10.07 21.85
CA VAL A 74 0.80 9.05 21.31
C VAL A 74 1.15 7.67 21.88
N VAL A 75 2.44 7.31 21.94
CA VAL A 75 2.91 6.04 22.51
C VAL A 75 2.62 5.99 24.03
N ALA A 76 2.83 7.09 24.75
CA ALA A 76 2.50 7.14 26.19
C ALA A 76 1.00 6.96 26.46
N LEU A 77 0.15 7.60 25.64
CA LEU A 77 -1.31 7.45 25.73
C LEU A 77 -1.75 6.03 25.34
N ALA A 78 -1.17 5.46 24.28
CA ALA A 78 -1.44 4.09 23.85
C ALA A 78 -1.04 3.07 24.93
N ARG A 79 0.10 3.27 25.58
CA ARG A 79 0.56 2.44 26.71
C ARG A 79 -0.40 2.46 27.88
N ASN A 80 -1.02 3.61 28.21
CA ASN A 80 -2.01 3.70 29.30
C ASN A 80 -3.24 2.82 29.06
N ILE A 81 -3.55 2.50 27.80
CA ILE A 81 -4.62 1.55 27.42
C ILE A 81 -4.10 0.15 27.10
N GLY A 82 -2.82 -0.14 27.40
CA GLY A 82 -2.20 -1.46 27.25
C GLY A 82 -1.78 -1.80 25.81
N TYR A 83 -1.66 -0.82 24.93
CA TYR A 83 -1.15 -1.02 23.58
C TYR A 83 0.36 -0.79 23.52
N VAL A 84 1.09 -1.77 22.99
CA VAL A 84 2.52 -1.66 22.71
C VAL A 84 2.69 -1.53 21.19
N PRO A 85 3.21 -0.40 20.69
CA PRO A 85 3.46 -0.21 19.27
C PRO A 85 4.48 -1.24 18.75
N ARG A 86 4.38 -1.59 17.47
CA ARG A 86 5.35 -2.48 16.82
C ARG A 86 6.68 -1.74 16.66
N SER A 87 7.75 -2.44 17.03
CA SER A 87 9.12 -2.00 16.81
C SER A 87 9.51 -2.08 15.34
N ARG A 88 10.68 -1.60 14.99
CA ARG A 88 11.33 -1.95 13.73
C ARG A 88 11.50 -3.45 13.66
N LYS A 89 11.41 -4.01 12.45
CA LYS A 89 11.60 -5.43 12.19
C LYS A 89 12.77 -5.63 11.25
N ALA A 90 13.67 -6.53 11.62
CA ALA A 90 14.84 -6.84 10.82
C ALA A 90 14.47 -7.61 9.55
N ALA A 91 15.06 -7.24 8.42
CA ALA A 91 14.95 -8.03 7.19
C ALA A 91 15.63 -9.38 7.38
N LYS A 92 15.02 -10.45 6.88
CA LYS A 92 15.51 -11.82 6.96
C LYS A 92 16.09 -12.25 5.63
N ALA A 93 17.21 -12.95 5.67
CA ALA A 93 17.76 -13.65 4.53
C ALA A 93 18.16 -15.07 4.91
N THR A 94 18.25 -15.95 3.94
CA THR A 94 18.70 -17.32 4.14
C THR A 94 19.99 -17.53 3.35
N ILE A 95 21.02 -18.01 4.01
CA ILE A 95 22.32 -18.32 3.39
C ILE A 95 22.68 -19.78 3.60
N THR A 96 23.39 -20.34 2.61
CA THR A 96 24.01 -21.68 2.71
C THR A 96 25.48 -21.54 2.39
N PHE A 97 26.33 -22.13 3.22
CA PHE A 97 27.78 -22.14 3.00
C PHE A 97 28.43 -23.42 3.49
N TYR A 98 29.57 -23.73 2.95
CA TYR A 98 30.40 -24.88 3.36
C TYR A 98 31.74 -24.41 3.87
N VAL A 99 32.29 -25.19 4.79
CA VAL A 99 33.65 -25.00 5.29
C VAL A 99 34.43 -26.28 5.00
N ASP A 100 35.44 -26.17 4.15
CA ASP A 100 36.39 -27.23 3.91
C ASP A 100 37.40 -27.26 5.05
N THR A 101 37.49 -28.39 5.72
CA THR A 101 38.38 -28.64 6.87
C THR A 101 39.51 -29.60 6.56
N SER A 102 39.75 -29.91 5.26
CA SER A 102 40.81 -30.84 4.82
C SER A 102 42.20 -30.46 5.34
N ASP A 103 42.49 -29.15 5.40
CA ASP A 103 43.80 -28.63 5.84
C ASP A 103 43.81 -28.19 7.35
N VAL A 104 42.70 -28.40 8.06
CA VAL A 104 42.59 -27.97 9.47
C VAL A 104 43.20 -29.00 10.42
N THR A 105 44.06 -28.53 11.31
CA THR A 105 44.68 -29.35 12.37
C THR A 105 44.55 -28.63 13.73
N PRO A 106 44.06 -29.32 14.78
CA PRO A 106 43.50 -30.68 14.82
C PRO A 106 42.19 -30.82 14.03
N LYS A 107 41.92 -32.03 13.53
CA LYS A 107 40.68 -32.30 12.76
C LYS A 107 39.43 -32.02 13.59
N PRO A 108 38.52 -31.20 13.11
CA PRO A 108 37.26 -30.90 13.81
C PRO A 108 36.23 -32.03 13.67
N VAL A 109 35.52 -32.35 14.72
CA VAL A 109 34.34 -33.23 14.70
C VAL A 109 33.07 -32.42 14.52
N THR A 110 33.06 -31.21 15.06
CA THR A 110 31.97 -30.26 14.95
C THR A 110 32.52 -28.86 14.66
N MET A 111 31.77 -28.09 13.92
CA MET A 111 32.06 -26.69 13.59
C MET A 111 30.97 -25.79 14.18
N THR A 112 31.36 -24.70 14.84
CA THR A 112 30.42 -23.74 15.45
C THR A 112 30.54 -22.38 14.75
N LEU A 113 29.43 -21.90 14.22
CA LEU A 113 29.25 -20.52 13.81
C LEU A 113 28.81 -19.71 15.04
N LYS A 114 29.63 -18.74 15.44
CA LYS A 114 29.37 -17.91 16.61
C LYS A 114 28.31 -16.86 16.35
N LYS A 115 27.49 -16.57 17.37
CA LYS A 115 26.52 -15.48 17.35
C LYS A 115 27.19 -14.14 17.03
N GLY A 116 26.44 -13.27 16.36
CA GLY A 116 26.91 -11.96 15.91
C GLY A 116 26.87 -11.84 14.40
N VAL A 117 27.71 -11.00 13.85
CA VAL A 117 27.81 -10.76 12.42
C VAL A 117 28.22 -12.03 11.67
N VAL A 118 27.44 -12.40 10.65
CA VAL A 118 27.69 -13.56 9.77
C VAL A 118 27.95 -13.17 8.34
N ALA A 119 27.24 -12.17 7.84
CA ALA A 119 27.38 -11.72 6.47
C ALA A 119 27.33 -10.19 6.36
N GLY A 120 28.02 -9.66 5.36
CA GLY A 120 27.94 -8.28 4.95
C GLY A 120 27.51 -8.18 3.48
N THR A 121 26.95 -7.07 3.08
CA THR A 121 26.63 -6.81 1.68
C THR A 121 27.88 -6.36 0.92
N ARG A 122 28.03 -6.85 -0.31
CA ARG A 122 29.05 -6.33 -1.22
C ARG A 122 28.47 -5.18 -2.00
N SER A 123 28.75 -3.95 -1.56
CA SER A 123 28.28 -2.76 -2.24
C SER A 123 29.10 -2.52 -3.51
N ASN A 124 28.51 -2.80 -4.68
CA ASN A 124 28.99 -2.25 -5.95
C ASN A 124 28.10 -1.09 -6.45
N PHE A 125 26.91 -0.87 -5.85
CA PHE A 125 25.94 0.13 -6.31
C PHE A 125 25.13 0.84 -5.19
N ALA A 126 25.27 0.45 -3.93
CA ALA A 126 24.58 1.10 -2.82
C ALA A 126 25.56 1.93 -1.97
N THR A 127 25.15 3.11 -1.59
CA THR A 127 25.89 4.03 -0.70
C THR A 127 25.98 3.53 0.75
N GLN A 128 25.24 2.47 1.10
CA GLN A 128 25.20 1.88 2.43
C GLN A 128 25.58 0.40 2.40
N SER A 129 26.37 -0.03 3.39
CA SER A 129 26.68 -1.43 3.63
C SER A 129 25.81 -1.97 4.76
N PHE A 130 25.09 -3.04 4.50
CA PHE A 130 24.28 -3.72 5.50
C PHE A 130 25.02 -4.90 6.08
N VAL A 131 24.75 -5.19 7.35
CA VAL A 131 25.33 -6.29 8.10
C VAL A 131 24.22 -7.22 8.54
N PHE A 132 24.45 -8.53 8.44
CA PHE A 132 23.49 -9.55 8.85
C PHE A 132 24.06 -10.38 9.98
N SER A 133 23.25 -10.60 11.00
CA SER A 133 23.66 -11.24 12.26
C SER A 133 22.76 -12.43 12.62
N ILE A 134 23.26 -13.32 13.49
CA ILE A 134 22.50 -14.39 14.15
C ILE A 134 22.52 -14.17 15.67
N LEU A 135 21.46 -14.62 16.36
CA LEU A 135 21.31 -14.45 17.81
C LEU A 135 21.99 -15.52 18.64
N GLU A 136 22.15 -16.73 18.10
CA GLU A 136 22.63 -17.90 18.81
C GLU A 136 23.76 -18.59 18.04
N ASP A 137 24.63 -19.31 18.77
CA ASP A 137 25.67 -20.13 18.16
C ASP A 137 25.04 -21.33 17.44
N ILE A 138 25.46 -21.61 16.22
CA ILE A 138 24.98 -22.74 15.42
C ILE A 138 26.12 -23.75 15.25
N THR A 139 25.92 -24.97 15.71
CA THR A 139 26.94 -26.04 15.62
C THR A 139 26.45 -27.13 14.68
N VAL A 140 27.30 -27.49 13.71
CA VAL A 140 27.06 -28.55 12.75
C VAL A 140 28.15 -29.62 12.82
N PRO A 141 27.86 -30.89 12.51
CA PRO A 141 28.88 -31.93 12.41
C PRO A 141 29.71 -31.73 11.16
N VAL A 142 30.96 -32.20 11.20
CA VAL A 142 31.84 -32.30 10.03
C VAL A 142 31.74 -33.70 9.47
N VAL A 143 31.41 -33.82 8.20
CA VAL A 143 31.29 -35.09 7.47
C VAL A 143 32.16 -35.00 6.23
N ASP A 144 33.03 -36.00 6.01
CA ASP A 144 33.94 -36.06 4.88
C ASP A 144 34.81 -34.78 4.70
N ASP A 145 35.34 -34.28 5.83
CA ASP A 145 36.11 -33.03 5.93
C ASP A 145 35.34 -31.76 5.51
N ILE A 146 34.00 -31.81 5.42
CA ILE A 146 33.15 -30.66 5.08
C ILE A 146 32.14 -30.39 6.21
N ALA A 147 32.10 -29.15 6.68
CA ALA A 147 31.02 -28.65 7.55
C ALA A 147 29.99 -27.89 6.71
N SER A 148 28.74 -28.36 6.66
CA SER A 148 27.67 -27.80 5.85
C SER A 148 26.70 -27.02 6.71
N PHE A 149 26.59 -25.71 6.48
CA PHE A 149 25.63 -24.82 7.10
C PHE A 149 24.52 -24.51 6.08
N ASN A 150 23.45 -25.30 6.14
CA ASN A 150 22.33 -25.20 5.21
C ASN A 150 21.21 -24.34 5.76
N ASP A 151 20.64 -23.47 4.92
CA ASP A 151 19.44 -22.67 5.20
C ASP A 151 19.51 -21.86 6.51
N ILE A 152 20.67 -21.27 6.78
CA ILE A 152 20.87 -20.44 7.98
C ILE A 152 20.12 -19.13 7.79
N THR A 153 19.15 -18.86 8.68
CA THR A 153 18.44 -17.59 8.72
C THR A 153 19.30 -16.53 9.40
N ILE A 154 19.56 -15.45 8.67
CA ILE A 154 20.29 -14.28 9.15
C ILE A 154 19.36 -13.06 9.14
N TYR A 155 19.59 -12.15 10.09
CA TYR A 155 18.77 -10.95 10.29
C TYR A 155 19.61 -9.70 10.03
N GLU A 156 19.07 -8.75 9.27
CA GLU A 156 19.72 -7.47 9.03
C GLU A 156 19.88 -6.72 10.35
N GLY A 157 21.06 -6.14 10.56
CA GLY A 157 21.42 -5.38 11.72
C GLY A 157 22.57 -5.98 12.53
N THR A 158 22.98 -5.24 13.55
CA THR A 158 24.09 -5.61 14.41
C THR A 158 23.59 -6.21 15.71
N LEU A 159 24.11 -7.39 16.07
CA LEU A 159 23.86 -7.98 17.39
C LEU A 159 24.61 -7.18 18.46
N LEU A 160 23.86 -6.63 19.40
CA LEU A 160 24.35 -5.87 20.54
C LEU A 160 23.98 -6.57 21.85
N GLN A 161 24.75 -6.29 22.89
CA GLN A 161 24.51 -6.82 24.22
C GLN A 161 24.52 -5.70 25.26
N SER A 162 23.47 -5.65 26.08
CA SER A 162 23.39 -4.77 27.24
C SER A 162 23.33 -5.60 28.52
N ASN A 163 24.07 -5.19 29.54
CA ASN A 163 24.15 -5.86 30.82
C ASN A 163 23.68 -4.94 31.94
N PHE A 164 22.89 -5.51 32.86
CA PHE A 164 22.37 -4.77 34.01
C PHE A 164 22.53 -5.64 35.28
N THR A 165 22.74 -4.98 36.41
CA THR A 165 22.71 -5.64 37.71
C THR A 165 21.53 -5.11 38.50
N TYR A 166 20.64 -5.99 38.96
CA TYR A 166 19.52 -5.62 39.81
C TYR A 166 19.97 -5.33 41.24
N SER A 167 19.43 -4.25 41.79
CA SER A 167 19.62 -3.91 43.20
C SER A 167 18.28 -3.74 43.91
N SER A 168 18.03 -4.55 44.89
CA SER A 168 16.82 -4.47 45.74
C SER A 168 16.70 -3.15 46.51
N ARG A 169 17.81 -2.39 46.64
CA ARG A 169 17.81 -1.05 47.24
C ARG A 169 17.18 0.03 46.36
N ASN A 170 17.07 -0.23 45.06
CA ASN A 170 16.44 0.66 44.11
C ASN A 170 15.21 0.01 43.45
N PRO A 171 14.03 0.04 44.10
CA PRO A 171 12.83 -0.63 43.60
C PRO A 171 12.32 -0.08 42.26
N ASN A 172 12.71 1.13 41.87
CA ASN A 172 12.32 1.79 40.64
C ASN A 172 13.43 1.75 39.57
N GLN A 173 14.31 0.76 39.63
CA GLN A 173 15.39 0.60 38.67
C GLN A 173 14.80 0.30 37.27
N LYS A 174 15.24 1.07 36.28
CA LYS A 174 14.81 0.93 34.88
C LYS A 174 15.90 0.24 34.07
N PHE A 175 15.50 -0.72 33.24
CA PHE A 175 16.40 -1.45 32.34
C PHE A 175 16.14 -0.98 30.90
N ILE A 176 16.77 0.10 30.50
CA ILE A 176 16.59 0.77 29.22
C ILE A 176 17.66 0.32 28.25
N LEU A 177 17.24 -0.16 27.06
CA LEU A 177 18.17 -0.44 25.97
C LEU A 177 18.66 0.89 25.38
N PRO A 178 19.99 1.06 25.26
CA PRO A 178 20.58 2.36 24.89
C PRO A 178 20.37 2.73 23.42
N ASN A 179 20.12 1.74 22.55
CA ASN A 179 20.03 1.92 21.10
C ASN A 179 18.61 2.11 20.63
N THR A 180 18.44 2.88 19.56
CA THR A 180 17.24 2.97 18.74
C THR A 180 17.23 1.86 17.69
N GLY A 181 16.12 1.64 17.01
CA GLY A 181 16.03 0.64 15.95
C GLY A 181 16.08 -0.79 16.41
N VAL A 182 15.70 -1.08 17.65
CA VAL A 182 15.68 -2.44 18.20
C VAL A 182 14.50 -3.23 17.64
N ASP A 183 14.77 -4.45 17.15
CA ASP A 183 13.73 -5.43 16.84
C ASP A 183 13.34 -6.18 18.12
N THR A 184 12.14 -5.92 18.62
CA THR A 184 11.67 -6.52 19.89
C THR A 184 11.37 -8.01 19.78
N GLU A 185 11.14 -8.55 18.59
CA GLU A 185 10.98 -9.99 18.37
C GLU A 185 12.31 -10.75 18.46
N LEU A 186 13.44 -10.07 18.29
CA LEU A 186 14.79 -10.62 18.29
C LEU A 186 15.56 -10.28 19.58
N ILE A 187 14.85 -10.09 20.69
CA ILE A 187 15.47 -9.88 22.01
C ILE A 187 15.58 -11.21 22.75
N SER A 188 16.77 -11.51 23.25
CA SER A 188 17.03 -12.65 24.12
C SER A 188 17.47 -12.17 25.50
N VAL A 189 16.69 -12.46 26.51
CA VAL A 189 16.97 -12.07 27.89
C VAL A 189 17.40 -13.27 28.71
N GLY A 190 18.55 -13.16 29.34
CA GLY A 190 19.03 -14.19 30.24
C GLY A 190 19.46 -13.62 31.56
N ILE A 191 19.06 -14.27 32.65
CA ILE A 191 19.35 -13.85 34.00
C ILE A 191 20.23 -14.88 34.68
N ARG A 192 21.30 -14.40 35.32
CA ARG A 192 22.22 -15.16 36.17
C ARG A 192 22.04 -14.71 37.59
N VAL A 193 22.33 -15.60 38.54
CA VAL A 193 22.23 -15.29 39.97
C VAL A 193 23.13 -14.12 40.36
N ASN A 194 24.32 -14.04 39.74
CA ASN A 194 25.26 -12.92 39.88
C ASN A 194 26.18 -12.86 38.65
N GLU A 195 27.00 -11.84 38.55
CA GLU A 195 27.93 -11.63 37.44
C GLU A 195 28.89 -12.81 37.20
N PHE A 196 29.29 -13.51 38.23
CA PHE A 196 30.28 -14.61 38.18
C PHE A 196 29.64 -15.97 37.89
N SER A 197 28.32 -16.10 37.95
CA SER A 197 27.59 -17.34 37.67
C SER A 197 27.62 -17.68 36.19
N THR A 198 27.86 -18.95 35.87
CA THR A 198 27.80 -19.46 34.48
C THR A 198 26.39 -19.91 34.07
N ALA A 199 25.57 -20.28 35.08
CA ALA A 199 24.20 -20.74 34.84
C ALA A 199 23.27 -19.57 34.44
N LYS A 200 22.81 -19.57 33.21
CA LYS A 200 21.89 -18.56 32.61
C LYS A 200 20.49 -19.14 32.57
N SER A 201 19.52 -18.44 33.12
CA SER A 201 18.08 -18.71 32.96
C SER A 201 17.53 -17.83 31.89
N THR A 202 16.96 -18.41 30.82
CA THR A 202 16.34 -17.65 29.73
C THR A 202 14.93 -17.23 30.15
N TYR A 203 14.59 -15.96 29.87
CA TYR A 203 13.29 -15.37 30.07
C TYR A 203 12.63 -15.16 28.70
N LYS A 204 11.31 -15.29 28.64
CA LYS A 204 10.53 -15.11 27.40
C LYS A 204 9.72 -13.84 27.47
N MET A 205 9.60 -13.14 26.35
CA MET A 205 8.70 -12.01 26.23
C MET A 205 7.24 -12.49 26.36
N HIS A 206 6.46 -11.76 27.13
CA HIS A 206 5.03 -12.00 27.26
C HIS A 206 4.25 -10.70 27.18
N ASP A 207 3.15 -10.73 26.45
CA ASP A 207 2.28 -9.56 26.18
C ASP A 207 0.92 -9.67 26.89
N ASN A 208 0.68 -10.80 27.58
CA ASN A 208 -0.60 -11.10 28.22
C ASN A 208 -0.38 -11.56 29.68
N ILE A 209 -1.24 -11.11 30.58
CA ILE A 209 -1.18 -11.44 32.02
C ILE A 209 -1.81 -12.83 32.30
N PHE A 210 -2.64 -13.34 31.40
CA PHE A 210 -3.25 -14.66 31.52
C PHE A 210 -2.20 -15.75 31.25
N ASP A 211 -2.29 -16.86 31.96
CA ASP A 211 -1.36 -17.99 31.89
C ASP A 211 0.03 -17.77 32.51
N ILE A 212 0.19 -16.74 33.36
CA ILE A 212 1.43 -16.47 34.11
C ILE A 212 1.21 -16.70 35.57
N ASP A 213 2.15 -17.40 36.21
CA ASP A 213 2.24 -17.59 37.63
C ASP A 213 3.48 -16.89 38.24
N SER A 214 3.60 -16.94 39.56
CA SER A 214 4.72 -16.34 40.29
C SER A 214 6.10 -16.94 39.98
N THR A 215 6.16 -18.08 39.27
CA THR A 215 7.39 -18.81 38.94
C THR A 215 7.76 -18.64 37.45
N SER A 216 6.85 -18.10 36.65
CA SER A 216 7.02 -17.93 35.22
C SER A 216 8.16 -16.96 34.90
N ARG A 217 9.13 -17.42 34.09
CA ARG A 217 10.29 -16.63 33.68
C ARG A 217 9.92 -15.77 32.46
N VAL A 218 9.28 -14.63 32.71
CA VAL A 218 8.80 -13.71 31.70
C VAL A 218 9.36 -12.31 31.89
N TYR A 219 9.46 -11.59 30.82
CA TYR A 219 9.72 -10.15 30.81
C TYR A 219 8.71 -9.44 29.93
N TYR A 220 8.53 -8.17 30.19
CA TYR A 220 7.66 -7.26 29.46
C TYR A 220 8.51 -6.18 28.84
N ILE A 221 8.04 -5.61 27.74
CA ILE A 221 8.72 -4.53 27.02
C ILE A 221 7.76 -3.38 26.75
N GLN A 222 8.27 -2.17 26.83
CA GLN A 222 7.53 -0.98 26.46
C GLN A 222 8.43 0.01 25.74
N GLU A 223 7.86 0.71 24.75
CA GLU A 223 8.52 1.83 24.10
C GLU A 223 8.50 3.05 25.02
N ILE A 224 9.63 3.72 25.12
CA ILE A 224 9.81 4.99 25.84
C ILE A 224 10.23 6.07 24.85
N ASN A 225 10.68 7.23 25.35
CA ASN A 225 11.12 8.33 24.51
C ASN A 225 12.28 7.95 23.59
N ASP A 226 12.38 8.62 22.44
CA ASP A 226 13.43 8.43 21.44
C ASP A 226 13.48 7.02 20.83
N GLU A 227 12.34 6.36 20.63
CA GLU A 227 12.27 4.99 20.06
C GLU A 227 13.12 3.96 20.83
N ARG A 228 13.37 4.17 22.11
CA ARG A 228 14.08 3.23 22.98
C ARG A 228 13.10 2.33 23.73
N TYR A 229 13.60 1.20 24.20
CA TYR A 229 12.79 0.21 24.89
C TYR A 229 13.24 0.01 26.32
N GLU A 230 12.28 -0.03 27.23
CA GLU A 230 12.45 -0.42 28.62
C GLU A 230 11.97 -1.86 28.82
N ILE A 231 12.79 -2.67 29.46
CA ILE A 231 12.46 -4.04 29.83
C ILE A 231 12.13 -4.06 31.32
N PHE A 232 11.07 -4.73 31.69
CA PHE A 232 10.69 -4.93 33.08
C PHE A 232 10.28 -6.38 33.35
N PHE A 233 10.37 -6.81 34.60
CA PHE A 233 10.21 -8.19 35.02
C PHE A 233 9.00 -8.34 35.92
N GLY A 234 8.61 -9.58 36.18
CA GLY A 234 7.52 -9.88 37.10
C GLY A 234 7.78 -9.40 38.53
N ASP A 235 6.69 -9.18 39.25
CA ASP A 235 6.64 -8.71 40.65
C ASP A 235 6.54 -9.84 41.67
N GLY A 236 6.56 -11.10 41.21
CA GLY A 236 6.34 -12.29 42.04
C GLY A 236 4.89 -12.75 42.12
N ILE A 237 3.95 -12.02 41.45
CA ILE A 237 2.57 -12.40 41.21
C ILE A 237 2.39 -12.71 39.74
N PHE A 238 2.75 -11.76 38.88
CA PHE A 238 2.72 -11.87 37.41
C PHE A 238 4.14 -12.06 36.89
N GLY A 239 4.66 -13.27 37.02
CA GLY A 239 6.02 -13.63 36.66
C GLY A 239 7.02 -13.58 37.84
N LYS A 240 8.13 -14.27 37.67
CA LYS A 240 9.18 -14.37 38.68
C LYS A 240 9.83 -12.99 38.90
N SER A 241 9.85 -12.53 40.18
CA SER A 241 10.57 -11.33 40.59
C SER A 241 12.09 -11.52 40.56
N LEU A 242 12.81 -10.41 40.36
CA LEU A 242 14.26 -10.37 40.43
C LEU A 242 14.73 -10.45 41.87
N GLU A 243 15.87 -11.12 42.08
CA GLU A 243 16.57 -11.22 43.36
C GLU A 243 17.77 -10.25 43.38
N ASP A 244 18.16 -9.76 44.54
CA ASP A 244 19.31 -8.84 44.68
C ASP A 244 20.57 -9.43 44.02
N ARG A 245 21.29 -8.57 43.26
CA ARG A 245 22.47 -8.92 42.46
C ARG A 245 22.21 -9.81 41.25
N ASN A 246 20.98 -10.08 40.86
CA ASN A 246 20.74 -10.75 39.61
C ASN A 246 21.42 -9.96 38.48
N TYR A 247 22.17 -10.69 37.64
CA TYR A 247 22.87 -10.14 36.51
C TYR A 247 22.07 -10.45 35.22
N ILE A 248 21.55 -9.39 34.61
CA ILE A 248 20.66 -9.44 33.45
C ILE A 248 21.49 -9.17 32.21
N THR A 249 21.48 -10.11 31.28
CA THR A 249 22.10 -9.95 29.96
C THR A 249 21.02 -9.91 28.93
N VAL A 250 21.00 -8.87 28.09
CA VAL A 250 20.06 -8.68 27.02
C VAL A 250 20.83 -8.63 25.70
N ASP A 251 20.64 -9.65 24.89
CA ASP A 251 21.13 -9.71 23.51
C ASP A 251 20.00 -9.24 22.58
N TYR A 252 20.25 -8.31 21.66
CA TYR A 252 19.26 -7.76 20.74
C TYR A 252 19.89 -7.29 19.44
N ILE A 253 19.09 -7.23 18.36
CA ILE A 253 19.53 -6.70 17.07
C ILE A 253 19.02 -5.27 16.91
N ALA A 254 19.95 -4.36 16.59
CA ALA A 254 19.65 -3.02 16.14
C ALA A 254 19.65 -3.04 14.60
N THR A 255 18.48 -2.75 13.99
CA THR A 255 18.18 -2.89 12.56
C THR A 255 17.83 -1.55 11.91
N ASN A 256 18.05 -1.43 10.60
CA ASN A 256 17.58 -0.33 9.76
C ASN A 256 16.13 -0.55 9.26
N GLY A 257 15.55 -1.72 9.54
CA GLY A 257 14.17 -2.04 9.17
C GLY A 257 14.00 -2.37 7.69
N ASP A 258 13.12 -1.66 7.01
CA ASP A 258 12.76 -1.89 5.61
C ASP A 258 13.89 -1.61 4.61
N GLU A 259 14.89 -0.80 4.97
CA GLU A 259 16.06 -0.54 4.14
C GLU A 259 16.90 -1.80 3.88
N GLY A 260 16.82 -2.79 4.76
CA GLY A 260 17.47 -4.08 4.62
C GLY A 260 16.82 -5.05 3.63
N ASN A 261 15.70 -4.70 3.00
CA ASN A 261 15.00 -5.56 2.04
C ASN A 261 15.65 -5.53 0.66
N GLY A 262 15.49 -6.63 -0.11
CA GLY A 262 15.91 -6.71 -1.51
C GLY A 262 17.39 -7.07 -1.72
N ILE A 263 18.14 -7.35 -0.67
CA ILE A 263 19.57 -7.70 -0.75
C ILE A 263 19.70 -9.18 -1.12
N ASN A 264 20.48 -9.48 -2.18
CA ASN A 264 20.68 -10.84 -2.69
C ASN A 264 22.16 -11.25 -2.82
N GLN A 265 23.10 -10.33 -2.52
CA GLN A 265 24.53 -10.61 -2.57
C GLN A 265 25.14 -10.45 -1.19
N PHE A 266 25.70 -11.54 -0.70
CA PHE A 266 26.29 -11.62 0.64
C PHE A 266 27.77 -11.97 0.54
N THR A 267 28.58 -11.42 1.43
CA THR A 267 29.96 -11.85 1.70
C THR A 267 30.02 -12.38 3.12
N PHE A 268 30.64 -13.53 3.31
CA PHE A 268 30.80 -14.11 4.63
C PHE A 268 31.71 -13.23 5.50
N ALA A 269 31.27 -12.91 6.71
CA ALA A 269 32.00 -12.14 7.70
C ALA A 269 31.90 -12.76 9.10
N GLY A 270 31.38 -14.00 9.18
CA GLY A 270 31.12 -14.69 10.43
C GLY A 270 32.40 -15.22 11.10
N LYS A 271 32.26 -15.50 12.40
CA LYS A 271 33.31 -16.15 13.21
C LYS A 271 32.99 -17.63 13.33
N LEU A 272 33.89 -18.46 12.80
CA LEU A 272 33.83 -19.91 12.89
C LEU A 272 34.90 -20.42 13.82
N SER A 273 34.55 -21.42 14.61
CA SER A 273 35.50 -22.10 15.49
C SER A 273 35.15 -23.58 15.67
N HIS A 274 36.12 -24.37 16.02
CA HIS A 274 35.93 -25.73 16.54
C HIS A 274 36.64 -25.93 17.85
N THR A 275 36.15 -26.83 18.65
CA THR A 275 36.73 -27.14 19.99
C THR A 275 37.41 -28.49 19.93
N HIS A 276 38.67 -28.53 20.32
CA HIS A 276 39.45 -29.77 20.51
C HIS A 276 40.14 -29.73 21.86
N ASN A 277 39.93 -30.76 22.68
CA ASN A 277 40.50 -30.86 24.04
C ASN A 277 40.23 -29.61 24.93
N ALA A 278 38.99 -29.08 24.85
CA ALA A 278 38.56 -27.86 25.56
C ALA A 278 39.27 -26.56 25.11
N VAL A 279 40.04 -26.59 24.02
CA VAL A 279 40.66 -25.41 23.42
C VAL A 279 39.88 -25.06 22.17
N GLU A 280 39.58 -23.78 22.00
CA GLU A 280 38.86 -23.25 20.83
C GLU A 280 39.86 -22.80 19.76
N TYR A 281 39.65 -23.27 18.53
CA TYR A 281 40.46 -22.95 17.35
C TYR A 281 39.62 -22.20 16.34
N PRO A 282 39.98 -20.94 15.99
CA PRO A 282 39.24 -20.18 14.96
C PRO A 282 39.55 -20.69 13.56
N ILE A 283 38.55 -20.64 12.69
CA ILE A 283 38.66 -20.98 11.27
C ILE A 283 38.38 -19.72 10.43
N THR A 284 39.31 -19.41 9.51
CA THR A 284 39.24 -18.22 8.66
C THR A 284 39.35 -18.53 7.16
N THR A 285 39.68 -19.77 6.81
CA THR A 285 39.93 -20.24 5.42
C THR A 285 39.01 -21.40 5.07
N GLY A 286 38.90 -21.74 3.79
CA GLY A 286 38.09 -22.87 3.32
C GLY A 286 36.58 -22.59 3.26
N ILE A 287 36.14 -21.34 3.39
CA ILE A 287 34.73 -20.96 3.43
C ILE A 287 34.21 -20.65 2.03
N SER A 288 33.16 -21.36 1.61
CA SER A 288 32.50 -21.18 0.32
C SER A 288 31.02 -20.86 0.53
N LEU A 289 30.62 -19.62 0.22
CA LEU A 289 29.23 -19.17 0.31
C LEU A 289 28.52 -19.48 -1.00
N LEU A 290 27.37 -20.15 -0.93
CA LEU A 290 26.49 -20.37 -2.07
C LEU A 290 25.53 -19.19 -2.22
N SER A 291 25.39 -18.72 -3.47
CA SER A 291 24.34 -17.76 -3.79
C SER A 291 23.01 -18.52 -3.90
N THR A 292 22.09 -18.27 -2.98
CA THR A 292 20.74 -18.86 -3.03
C THR A 292 19.82 -18.15 -4.01
N GLY A 293 20.21 -16.98 -4.52
CA GLY A 293 19.36 -16.14 -5.39
C GLY A 293 18.13 -15.52 -4.67
N LEU A 294 17.90 -15.87 -3.41
CA LEU A 294 16.82 -15.32 -2.62
C LEU A 294 17.21 -13.93 -2.09
N GLN A 295 16.28 -13.01 -2.15
CA GLN A 295 16.45 -11.65 -1.62
C GLN A 295 16.04 -11.60 -0.15
N SER A 296 16.69 -10.72 0.61
CA SER A 296 16.24 -10.39 1.97
C SER A 296 14.86 -9.75 1.94
N SER A 297 14.01 -10.08 2.92
CA SER A 297 12.62 -9.62 2.98
C SER A 297 12.10 -9.58 4.41
N GLY A 298 10.95 -8.93 4.60
CA GLY A 298 10.26 -8.88 5.89
C GLY A 298 10.78 -7.84 6.86
N GLY A 299 11.68 -6.94 6.42
CA GLY A 299 12.07 -5.77 7.18
C GLY A 299 10.96 -4.72 7.16
N GLU A 300 10.66 -4.12 8.31
CA GLU A 300 9.64 -3.08 8.47
C GLU A 300 10.15 -1.92 9.32
N SER A 301 9.72 -0.72 8.95
CA SER A 301 9.91 0.47 9.79
C SER A 301 9.07 0.40 11.07
N ILE A 302 9.41 1.21 12.05
CA ILE A 302 8.63 1.36 13.29
C ILE A 302 7.18 1.73 12.96
N GLU A 303 6.24 1.26 13.75
CA GLU A 303 4.82 1.56 13.54
C GLU A 303 4.58 3.08 13.51
N SER A 304 3.89 3.56 12.47
CA SER A 304 3.61 4.98 12.31
C SER A 304 2.65 5.51 13.38
N VAL A 305 2.76 6.79 13.71
CA VAL A 305 1.86 7.48 14.66
C VAL A 305 0.40 7.32 14.25
N GLU A 306 0.11 7.40 12.94
CA GLU A 306 -1.25 7.21 12.39
C GLU A 306 -1.77 5.79 12.66
N SER A 307 -0.90 4.78 12.52
CA SER A 307 -1.25 3.39 12.81
C SER A 307 -1.55 3.19 14.30
N VAL A 308 -0.66 3.67 15.18
CA VAL A 308 -0.86 3.59 16.64
C VAL A 308 -2.18 4.26 17.05
N ARG A 309 -2.42 5.48 16.54
CA ARG A 309 -3.64 6.23 16.80
C ARG A 309 -4.90 5.47 16.36
N LYS A 310 -4.84 4.79 15.22
CA LYS A 310 -5.95 4.00 14.66
C LYS A 310 -6.20 2.70 15.42
N PHE A 311 -5.13 1.96 15.75
CA PHE A 311 -5.26 0.60 16.27
C PHE A 311 -5.33 0.53 17.80
N ALA A 312 -4.65 1.42 18.54
CA ALA A 312 -4.63 1.34 20.00
C ALA A 312 -6.03 1.37 20.64
N PRO A 313 -6.95 2.30 20.30
CA PRO A 313 -8.32 2.30 20.84
C PRO A 313 -9.11 1.06 20.41
N LYS A 314 -8.92 0.60 19.18
CA LYS A 314 -9.62 -0.58 18.63
C LYS A 314 -9.21 -1.85 19.36
N ILE A 315 -7.92 -2.06 19.62
CA ILE A 315 -7.43 -3.23 20.35
C ILE A 315 -7.88 -3.21 21.79
N TYR A 316 -7.87 -2.04 22.42
CA TYR A 316 -8.44 -1.90 23.76
C TYR A 316 -9.91 -2.34 23.79
N SER A 317 -10.71 -1.96 22.82
CA SER A 317 -12.13 -2.34 22.73
C SER A 317 -12.33 -3.85 22.51
N THR A 318 -11.40 -4.55 21.84
CA THR A 318 -11.51 -6.00 21.63
C THR A 318 -11.33 -6.81 22.91
N GLN A 319 -10.64 -6.27 23.92
CA GLN A 319 -10.27 -6.97 25.16
C GLN A 319 -9.63 -8.35 24.89
N ASN A 320 -8.77 -8.45 23.87
CA ASN A 320 -8.10 -9.67 23.42
C ASN A 320 -9.05 -10.81 22.98
N ARG A 321 -10.23 -10.49 22.46
CA ARG A 321 -11.17 -11.48 21.88
C ARG A 321 -11.79 -10.92 20.62
N ALA A 322 -12.03 -11.82 19.67
CA ALA A 322 -12.64 -11.54 18.39
C ALA A 322 -14.10 -11.99 18.40
N VAL A 323 -15.03 -11.05 18.52
CA VAL A 323 -16.48 -11.27 18.53
C VAL A 323 -17.13 -10.68 17.30
N THR A 324 -16.81 -9.41 17.01
CA THR A 324 -17.34 -8.66 15.86
C THR A 324 -16.37 -8.65 14.70
N ALA A 325 -16.84 -8.34 13.48
CA ALA A 325 -15.98 -8.17 12.31
C ALA A 325 -14.84 -7.16 12.58
N HIS A 326 -15.15 -6.06 13.27
CA HIS A 326 -14.18 -5.04 13.64
C HIS A 326 -13.07 -5.53 14.59
N ASP A 327 -13.38 -6.51 15.47
CA ASP A 327 -12.36 -7.09 16.33
C ASP A 327 -11.34 -7.89 15.52
N TYR A 328 -11.80 -8.67 14.54
CA TYR A 328 -10.92 -9.38 13.62
C TYR A 328 -10.08 -8.40 12.78
N GLU A 329 -10.69 -7.33 12.27
CA GLU A 329 -9.99 -6.27 11.52
C GLU A 329 -8.92 -5.55 12.36
N ALA A 330 -9.10 -5.46 13.67
CA ALA A 330 -8.12 -4.88 14.58
C ALA A 330 -7.03 -5.87 14.97
N LEU A 331 -7.39 -7.11 15.35
CA LEU A 331 -6.47 -8.11 15.87
C LEU A 331 -5.53 -8.70 14.80
N ILE A 332 -6.02 -8.88 13.57
CA ILE A 332 -5.22 -9.53 12.52
C ILE A 332 -4.00 -8.68 12.15
N PRO A 333 -4.13 -7.40 11.75
CA PRO A 333 -2.96 -6.60 11.37
C PRO A 333 -2.05 -6.27 12.56
N SER A 334 -2.60 -6.19 13.77
CA SER A 334 -1.83 -5.76 14.94
C SER A 334 -1.03 -6.89 15.61
N LYS A 335 -1.63 -8.09 15.72
CA LYS A 335 -1.05 -9.18 16.53
C LYS A 335 -0.80 -10.48 15.77
N ILE A 336 -1.55 -10.75 14.69
CA ILE A 336 -1.58 -12.08 14.07
C ILE A 336 -0.77 -12.10 12.78
N TYR A 337 -1.03 -11.14 11.88
CA TYR A 337 -0.36 -11.00 10.59
C TYR A 337 -0.11 -9.52 10.27
N PRO A 338 0.98 -8.94 10.75
CA PRO A 338 1.32 -7.52 10.57
C PRO A 338 1.53 -7.11 9.11
N GLU A 339 1.92 -8.05 8.24
CA GLU A 339 2.12 -7.83 6.80
C GLU A 339 0.79 -7.63 6.03
N THR A 340 -0.27 -7.26 6.74
CA THR A 340 -1.58 -6.95 6.15
C THR A 340 -1.58 -5.52 5.61
N GLU A 341 -1.80 -5.36 4.30
CA GLU A 341 -2.02 -4.06 3.67
C GLU A 341 -3.48 -3.62 3.85
N SER A 342 -4.41 -4.51 3.53
CA SER A 342 -5.85 -4.28 3.67
C SER A 342 -6.55 -5.55 4.08
N ILE A 343 -7.63 -5.41 4.84
CA ILE A 343 -8.41 -6.53 5.34
C ILE A 343 -9.89 -6.24 5.21
N SER A 344 -10.66 -7.26 4.91
CA SER A 344 -12.13 -7.24 4.98
C SER A 344 -12.61 -8.45 5.77
N VAL A 345 -13.53 -8.21 6.67
CA VAL A 345 -14.14 -9.24 7.51
C VAL A 345 -15.66 -9.10 7.45
N PHE A 346 -16.33 -10.20 7.20
CA PHE A 346 -17.79 -10.24 7.16
C PHE A 346 -18.34 -11.56 7.72
N GLY A 347 -19.58 -11.50 8.22
CA GLY A 347 -20.26 -12.69 8.75
C GLY A 347 -20.72 -13.63 7.66
N GLY A 348 -20.81 -14.92 7.99
CA GLY A 348 -21.32 -15.91 7.04
C GLY A 348 -22.81 -15.74 6.72
N GLU A 349 -23.55 -14.99 7.52
CA GLU A 349 -24.94 -14.60 7.29
C GLU A 349 -25.11 -13.68 6.08
N GLU A 350 -24.06 -12.92 5.71
CA GLU A 350 -24.08 -12.02 4.56
C GLU A 350 -23.92 -12.76 3.21
N LEU A 351 -23.57 -14.04 3.25
CA LEU A 351 -23.40 -14.84 2.03
C LEU A 351 -24.74 -15.36 1.49
N VAL A 352 -24.76 -15.67 0.21
CA VAL A 352 -25.90 -16.33 -0.43
C VAL A 352 -25.41 -17.66 -1.05
N PRO A 353 -25.80 -18.82 -0.48
CA PRO A 353 -26.63 -19.04 0.72
C PRO A 353 -25.90 -18.71 2.04
N PRO A 354 -26.63 -18.32 3.09
CA PRO A 354 -26.04 -17.99 4.40
C PRO A 354 -25.30 -19.17 5.03
N GLN A 355 -24.13 -18.90 5.64
CA GLN A 355 -23.32 -19.88 6.36
C GLN A 355 -23.14 -19.42 7.83
N TYR A 356 -24.07 -19.78 8.68
CA TYR A 356 -24.04 -19.39 10.09
C TYR A 356 -22.88 -20.04 10.86
N GLY A 357 -22.38 -19.33 11.89
CA GLY A 357 -21.27 -19.78 12.72
C GLY A 357 -19.89 -19.64 12.07
N LYS A 358 -19.81 -18.96 10.94
CA LYS A 358 -18.54 -18.67 10.27
C LYS A 358 -18.31 -17.16 10.13
N VAL A 359 -17.06 -16.78 10.25
CA VAL A 359 -16.58 -15.42 9.90
C VAL A 359 -15.58 -15.58 8.77
N PHE A 360 -15.80 -14.84 7.70
CA PHE A 360 -14.94 -14.85 6.54
C PHE A 360 -13.99 -13.65 6.58
N VAL A 361 -12.72 -13.95 6.36
CA VAL A 361 -11.64 -12.98 6.38
C VAL A 361 -10.94 -13.00 5.03
N SER A 362 -10.87 -11.87 4.36
CA SER A 362 -10.09 -11.67 3.14
C SER A 362 -8.97 -10.68 3.41
N ILE A 363 -7.72 -11.07 3.15
CA ILE A 363 -6.52 -10.29 3.50
C ILE A 363 -5.72 -10.03 2.24
N LYS A 364 -5.43 -8.76 1.96
CA LYS A 364 -4.39 -8.35 1.01
C LYS A 364 -3.06 -8.26 1.76
N PRO A 365 -2.07 -9.10 1.43
CA PRO A 365 -0.74 -8.96 1.99
C PRO A 365 -0.02 -7.75 1.39
N ARG A 366 0.90 -7.15 2.14
CA ARG A 366 1.75 -6.05 1.67
C ARG A 366 2.65 -6.48 0.52
N PHE A 367 3.16 -7.71 0.58
CA PHE A 367 4.00 -8.30 -0.45
C PHE A 367 3.27 -9.46 -1.12
N GLY A 368 3.15 -9.39 -2.46
CA GLY A 368 2.48 -10.39 -3.27
C GLY A 368 0.96 -10.18 -3.41
N ASP A 369 0.38 -10.94 -4.31
CA ASP A 369 -1.03 -10.79 -4.69
C ASP A 369 -1.97 -11.78 -4.00
N PHE A 370 -1.45 -12.78 -3.27
CA PHE A 370 -2.26 -13.77 -2.55
C PHE A 370 -1.50 -14.38 -1.37
N LEU A 371 -2.26 -14.92 -0.42
CA LEU A 371 -1.72 -15.63 0.73
C LEU A 371 -1.50 -17.12 0.40
N PRO A 372 -0.29 -17.67 0.59
CA PRO A 372 -0.06 -19.11 0.52
C PRO A 372 -0.90 -19.87 1.54
N ASN A 373 -1.28 -21.12 1.19
CA ASN A 373 -2.14 -21.95 2.06
C ASN A 373 -1.54 -22.19 3.46
N LEU A 374 -0.22 -22.32 3.56
CA LEU A 374 0.48 -22.46 4.86
C LEU A 374 0.27 -21.24 5.74
N VAL A 375 0.41 -20.03 5.16
CA VAL A 375 0.20 -18.76 5.88
C VAL A 375 -1.24 -18.64 6.35
N LYS A 376 -2.22 -19.00 5.50
CA LYS A 376 -3.65 -19.03 5.89
C LYS A 376 -3.90 -19.95 7.08
N GLN A 377 -3.31 -21.15 7.09
CA GLN A 377 -3.44 -22.09 8.19
C GLN A 377 -2.80 -21.54 9.47
N ASN A 378 -1.64 -20.89 9.39
CA ASN A 378 -0.98 -20.26 10.52
C ASN A 378 -1.84 -19.11 11.11
N ILE A 379 -2.37 -18.24 10.25
CA ILE A 379 -3.28 -17.17 10.69
C ILE A 379 -4.52 -17.78 11.36
N LYS A 380 -5.15 -18.79 10.76
CA LYS A 380 -6.31 -19.48 11.32
C LYS A 380 -6.01 -20.12 12.68
N SER A 381 -4.83 -20.72 12.84
CA SER A 381 -4.37 -21.32 14.11
C SER A 381 -4.18 -20.25 15.21
N LYS A 382 -3.57 -19.13 14.88
CA LYS A 382 -3.40 -18.01 15.80
C LYS A 382 -4.75 -17.37 16.18
N LEU A 383 -5.65 -17.19 15.21
CA LEU A 383 -7.01 -16.66 15.43
C LEU A 383 -7.84 -17.46 16.41
N LYS A 384 -7.67 -18.79 16.44
CA LYS A 384 -8.39 -19.65 17.39
C LYS A 384 -8.22 -19.27 18.85
N LYS A 385 -7.09 -18.65 19.21
CA LYS A 385 -6.83 -18.18 20.59
C LYS A 385 -7.72 -16.99 20.98
N TYR A 386 -8.20 -16.24 20.00
CA TYR A 386 -8.99 -15.02 20.21
C TYR A 386 -10.47 -15.24 19.87
N SER A 387 -10.81 -16.27 19.09
CA SER A 387 -12.17 -16.54 18.63
C SER A 387 -13.06 -17.08 19.73
N VAL A 388 -14.31 -16.65 19.75
CA VAL A 388 -15.34 -17.15 20.67
C VAL A 388 -15.77 -18.58 20.25
N ALA A 389 -16.14 -19.40 21.23
CA ALA A 389 -16.65 -20.74 20.99
C ALA A 389 -17.88 -20.71 20.06
N GLY A 390 -17.89 -21.54 19.03
CA GLY A 390 -18.96 -21.62 18.04
C GLY A 390 -18.77 -20.75 16.80
N ILE A 391 -17.77 -19.87 16.76
CA ILE A 391 -17.42 -19.09 15.57
C ILE A 391 -16.11 -19.62 14.96
N VAL A 392 -16.18 -19.99 13.68
CA VAL A 392 -15.03 -20.52 12.93
C VAL A 392 -14.58 -19.48 11.93
N PRO A 393 -13.37 -18.91 12.08
CA PRO A 393 -12.81 -18.03 11.07
C PRO A 393 -12.34 -18.82 9.86
N GLU A 394 -12.72 -18.37 8.66
CA GLU A 394 -12.25 -18.90 7.38
C GLU A 394 -11.60 -17.81 6.56
N ILE A 395 -10.41 -18.11 6.01
CA ILE A 395 -9.67 -17.15 5.20
C ILE A 395 -9.97 -17.41 3.73
N LEU A 396 -10.60 -16.43 3.08
CA LEU A 396 -10.93 -16.47 1.67
C LEU A 396 -9.78 -16.00 0.80
N ASP A 397 -9.77 -16.47 -0.44
CA ASP A 397 -8.91 -15.94 -1.47
C ASP A 397 -9.32 -14.51 -1.85
N LEU A 398 -8.32 -13.70 -2.10
CA LEU A 398 -8.49 -12.32 -2.52
C LEU A 398 -9.18 -12.26 -3.90
N LYS A 399 -10.22 -11.46 -3.99
CA LYS A 399 -10.92 -11.16 -5.23
C LYS A 399 -10.62 -9.73 -5.63
N TYR A 400 -9.97 -9.55 -6.77
CA TYR A 400 -9.63 -8.25 -7.30
C TYR A 400 -10.71 -7.69 -8.21
N LEU A 401 -10.96 -6.40 -8.11
CA LEU A 401 -11.58 -5.56 -9.10
C LEU A 401 -10.53 -4.57 -9.61
N PHE A 402 -9.97 -4.85 -10.78
CA PHE A 402 -8.99 -3.96 -11.38
C PHE A 402 -9.68 -2.81 -12.10
N LEU A 403 -9.12 -1.62 -11.92
CA LEU A 403 -9.41 -0.43 -12.71
C LEU A 403 -8.32 -0.25 -13.74
N GLU A 404 -8.71 -0.12 -14.98
CA GLU A 404 -7.84 0.20 -16.10
C GLU A 404 -8.26 1.54 -16.69
N ILE A 405 -7.30 2.40 -16.92
CA ILE A 405 -7.52 3.76 -17.39
C ILE A 405 -6.84 3.93 -18.73
N ASP A 406 -7.58 4.47 -19.68
CA ASP A 406 -7.03 4.92 -20.97
C ASP A 406 -7.23 6.43 -21.06
N SER A 407 -6.13 7.19 -20.98
CA SER A 407 -6.12 8.64 -20.95
C SER A 407 -5.33 9.22 -22.11
N LYS A 408 -5.97 10.08 -22.87
CA LYS A 408 -5.34 10.92 -23.89
C LYS A 408 -5.13 12.30 -23.30
N ILE A 409 -3.87 12.70 -23.18
CA ILE A 409 -3.44 13.90 -22.47
C ILE A 409 -2.94 14.91 -23.51
N TYR A 410 -3.60 16.03 -23.60
CA TYR A 410 -3.21 17.13 -24.47
C TYR A 410 -2.28 18.07 -23.72
N PHE A 411 -1.16 18.44 -24.35
CA PHE A 411 -0.17 19.29 -23.70
C PHE A 411 0.42 20.36 -24.62
N ASN A 412 0.84 21.47 -24.03
CA ASN A 412 1.51 22.57 -24.72
C ASN A 412 3.01 22.26 -24.83
N SER A 413 3.51 22.09 -26.06
CA SER A 413 4.90 21.76 -26.34
C SER A 413 5.90 22.86 -26.01
N ASN A 414 5.44 24.10 -25.76
CA ASN A 414 6.31 25.22 -25.34
C ASN A 414 6.62 25.18 -23.84
N LEU A 415 5.81 24.49 -23.04
CA LEU A 415 5.96 24.38 -21.58
C LEU A 415 6.57 23.06 -21.14
N ALA A 416 6.56 22.03 -21.97
CA ALA A 416 7.15 20.73 -21.66
C ALA A 416 8.33 20.41 -22.57
N SER A 417 9.35 19.77 -22.04
CA SER A 417 10.54 19.34 -22.78
C SER A 417 10.22 18.19 -23.78
N SER A 418 9.29 17.32 -23.45
CA SER A 418 8.82 16.23 -24.32
C SER A 418 7.50 15.64 -23.83
N GLY A 419 6.75 14.99 -24.72
CA GLY A 419 5.53 14.25 -24.36
C GLY A 419 5.82 13.12 -23.36
N THR A 420 6.96 12.45 -23.48
CA THR A 420 7.37 11.38 -22.55
C THR A 420 7.63 11.89 -21.13
N ALA A 421 8.09 13.13 -20.96
CA ALA A 421 8.25 13.75 -19.65
C ALA A 421 6.89 14.00 -18.98
N VAL A 422 5.91 14.47 -19.75
CA VAL A 422 4.53 14.67 -19.28
C VAL A 422 3.90 13.32 -18.91
N GLU A 423 4.04 12.31 -19.77
CA GLU A 423 3.56 10.95 -19.51
C GLU A 423 4.12 10.37 -18.21
N SER A 424 5.45 10.48 -18.00
CA SER A 424 6.11 10.00 -16.78
C SER A 424 5.60 10.73 -15.53
N SER A 425 5.37 12.04 -15.60
CA SER A 425 4.81 12.82 -14.48
C SER A 425 3.38 12.36 -14.14
N VAL A 426 2.55 12.15 -15.16
CA VAL A 426 1.18 11.64 -14.96
C VAL A 426 1.19 10.24 -14.37
N GLN A 427 2.03 9.34 -14.90
CA GLN A 427 2.14 7.98 -14.41
C GLN A 427 2.62 7.93 -12.95
N ALA A 428 3.59 8.77 -12.57
CA ALA A 428 4.07 8.88 -11.19
C ALA A 428 2.98 9.36 -10.24
N ASN A 429 2.21 10.39 -10.62
CA ASN A 429 1.12 10.90 -9.80
C ASN A 429 -0.09 9.95 -9.74
N ALA A 430 -0.38 9.23 -10.83
CA ALA A 430 -1.40 8.18 -10.85
C ALA A 430 -1.00 7.03 -9.92
N THR A 431 0.28 6.62 -9.89
CA THR A 431 0.80 5.61 -8.96
C THR A 431 0.67 6.10 -7.52
N LYS A 432 1.08 7.33 -7.23
CA LYS A 432 0.94 7.92 -5.90
C LYS A 432 -0.54 7.99 -5.43
N TYR A 433 -1.47 8.25 -6.34
CA TYR A 433 -2.90 8.19 -6.02
C TYR A 433 -3.37 6.76 -5.78
N ALA A 434 -2.93 5.80 -6.58
CA ALA A 434 -3.24 4.39 -6.38
C ALA A 434 -2.81 3.90 -4.99
N ASP A 435 -1.61 4.29 -4.54
CA ASP A 435 -1.06 3.90 -3.23
C ASP A 435 -1.59 4.74 -2.06
N SER A 436 -2.51 5.68 -2.34
CA SER A 436 -3.12 6.49 -1.28
C SER A 436 -4.09 5.68 -0.42
N SER A 437 -4.38 6.19 0.78
CA SER A 437 -5.35 5.57 1.69
C SER A 437 -6.80 5.51 1.17
N GLU A 438 -7.09 6.16 0.05
CA GLU A 438 -8.43 6.23 -0.55
C GLU A 438 -8.69 5.11 -1.54
N LEU A 439 -7.63 4.61 -2.20
CA LEU A 439 -7.70 3.58 -3.23
C LEU A 439 -6.87 2.35 -2.80
N ASN A 440 -6.81 1.32 -3.59
CA ASN A 440 -6.09 0.08 -3.31
C ASN A 440 -6.47 -0.53 -1.95
N LYS A 441 -7.76 -0.64 -1.66
CA LYS A 441 -8.31 -1.28 -0.46
C LYS A 441 -9.69 -1.88 -0.70
N TYR A 442 -10.17 -2.68 0.26
CA TYR A 442 -11.56 -3.12 0.29
C TYR A 442 -12.50 -1.95 0.54
N GLY A 443 -13.67 -1.98 -0.11
CA GLY A 443 -14.67 -0.91 0.03
C GLY A 443 -14.20 0.47 -0.45
N ALA A 444 -13.12 0.52 -1.25
CA ALA A 444 -12.62 1.76 -1.83
C ALA A 444 -13.60 2.34 -2.85
N ARG A 445 -13.54 3.64 -3.04
CA ARG A 445 -14.31 4.34 -4.07
C ARG A 445 -13.38 5.15 -4.95
N PHE A 446 -13.33 4.77 -6.23
CA PHE A 446 -12.66 5.57 -7.24
C PHE A 446 -13.56 6.74 -7.62
N LYS A 447 -13.05 7.96 -7.47
CA LYS A 447 -13.72 9.21 -7.83
C LYS A 447 -13.11 9.73 -9.12
N TYR A 448 -13.85 9.65 -10.19
CA TYR A 448 -13.39 10.03 -11.53
C TYR A 448 -12.95 11.50 -11.62
N SER A 449 -13.74 12.41 -11.09
CA SER A 449 -13.41 13.85 -11.10
C SER A 449 -12.13 14.18 -10.34
N LYS A 450 -11.85 13.48 -9.23
CA LYS A 450 -10.61 13.64 -8.47
C LYS A 450 -9.41 13.14 -9.26
N PHE A 451 -9.57 12.02 -9.97
CA PHE A 451 -8.51 11.46 -10.79
C PHE A 451 -8.17 12.37 -11.98
N LEU A 452 -9.19 12.93 -12.67
CA LEU A 452 -8.96 13.92 -13.73
C LEU A 452 -8.16 15.12 -13.23
N LYS A 453 -8.53 15.64 -12.06
CA LYS A 453 -7.79 16.73 -11.41
C LYS A 453 -6.31 16.36 -11.16
N ILE A 454 -6.04 15.15 -10.70
CA ILE A 454 -4.67 14.66 -10.47
C ILE A 454 -3.89 14.60 -11.79
N ILE A 455 -4.52 14.19 -12.90
CA ILE A 455 -3.89 14.22 -14.22
C ILE A 455 -3.56 15.67 -14.62
N ASP A 456 -4.54 16.57 -14.54
CA ASP A 456 -4.38 17.98 -14.95
C ASP A 456 -3.30 18.71 -14.11
N GLU A 457 -3.22 18.42 -12.82
CA GLU A 457 -2.22 19.00 -11.91
C GLU A 457 -0.84 18.32 -11.98
N SER A 458 -0.69 17.25 -12.76
CA SER A 458 0.57 16.49 -12.83
C SER A 458 1.69 17.26 -13.53
N ASN A 459 1.35 18.17 -14.45
CA ASN A 459 2.32 19.02 -15.16
C ASN A 459 1.62 20.29 -15.66
N GLU A 460 2.26 21.43 -15.53
CA GLU A 460 1.75 22.74 -15.96
C GLU A 460 1.51 22.83 -17.48
N ALA A 461 2.15 21.97 -18.25
CA ALA A 461 1.98 21.92 -19.69
C ALA A 461 0.66 21.25 -20.13
N ILE A 462 -0.04 20.54 -19.26
CA ILE A 462 -1.27 19.83 -19.59
C ILE A 462 -2.41 20.84 -19.80
N THR A 463 -3.04 20.80 -20.96
CA THR A 463 -4.15 21.68 -21.32
C THR A 463 -5.50 21.01 -21.11
N SER A 464 -5.59 19.70 -21.38
CA SER A 464 -6.80 18.91 -21.16
C SER A 464 -6.51 17.42 -21.19
N ASN A 465 -7.44 16.61 -20.69
CA ASN A 465 -7.37 15.15 -20.81
C ASN A 465 -8.72 14.56 -21.24
N ILE A 466 -8.66 13.43 -21.95
CA ILE A 466 -9.83 12.60 -22.27
C ILE A 466 -9.56 11.22 -21.72
N THR A 467 -10.23 10.88 -20.64
CA THR A 467 -9.98 9.67 -19.86
C THR A 467 -11.18 8.73 -19.90
N THR A 468 -10.94 7.46 -20.16
CA THR A 468 -11.93 6.39 -20.08
C THR A 468 -11.57 5.38 -19.04
N VAL A 469 -12.59 4.82 -18.38
CA VAL A 469 -12.42 3.86 -17.28
C VAL A 469 -12.97 2.51 -17.72
N GLN A 470 -12.22 1.46 -17.48
CA GLN A 470 -12.63 0.07 -17.62
C GLN A 470 -12.44 -0.66 -16.30
N ILE A 471 -13.31 -1.63 -16.03
CA ILE A 471 -13.20 -2.51 -14.89
C ILE A 471 -12.89 -3.92 -15.37
N ARG A 472 -11.94 -4.59 -14.74
CA ARG A 472 -11.54 -5.95 -15.07
C ARG A 472 -11.61 -6.86 -13.85
N ARG A 473 -12.01 -8.11 -14.10
CA ARG A 473 -11.87 -9.21 -13.15
C ARG A 473 -11.15 -10.39 -13.78
N ASP A 474 -10.28 -11.01 -13.02
CA ASP A 474 -9.55 -12.19 -13.42
C ASP A 474 -10.31 -13.41 -12.86
N LEU A 475 -10.95 -14.18 -13.74
CA LEU A 475 -11.62 -15.43 -13.42
C LEU A 475 -10.59 -16.55 -13.32
N ARG A 476 -10.41 -17.13 -12.16
CA ARG A 476 -9.63 -18.37 -12.00
C ARG A 476 -10.45 -19.56 -12.47
N VAL A 477 -9.90 -20.33 -13.39
CA VAL A 477 -10.61 -21.43 -14.03
C VAL A 477 -10.15 -22.79 -13.53
N ALA A 478 -11.09 -23.71 -13.36
CA ALA A 478 -10.82 -25.13 -13.16
C ALA A 478 -10.55 -25.77 -14.52
N LEU A 479 -9.31 -26.19 -14.77
CA LEU A 479 -8.92 -26.82 -16.01
C LEU A 479 -9.46 -28.25 -16.11
N ASN A 480 -9.84 -28.65 -17.32
CA ASN A 480 -10.30 -30.01 -17.64
C ASN A 480 -11.52 -30.49 -16.81
N ALA A 481 -12.33 -29.54 -16.33
CA ALA A 481 -13.53 -29.84 -15.57
C ALA A 481 -14.72 -29.01 -16.08
N PHE A 482 -15.91 -29.58 -16.09
CA PHE A 482 -17.14 -28.82 -16.32
C PHE A 482 -17.48 -28.05 -15.06
N ALA A 483 -17.41 -26.75 -15.13
CA ALA A 483 -17.73 -25.86 -14.01
C ALA A 483 -18.64 -24.70 -14.47
N GLU A 484 -19.55 -24.31 -13.61
CA GLU A 484 -20.34 -23.09 -13.72
C GLU A 484 -19.60 -21.96 -13.02
N TYR A 485 -19.62 -20.78 -13.62
CA TYR A 485 -18.96 -19.62 -13.05
C TYR A 485 -19.92 -18.45 -12.92
N SER A 486 -19.95 -17.83 -11.75
CA SER A 486 -20.67 -16.59 -11.51
C SER A 486 -19.66 -15.51 -11.07
N ILE A 487 -19.65 -14.39 -11.78
CA ILE A 487 -18.68 -13.32 -11.59
C ILE A 487 -19.43 -12.01 -11.41
N GLY A 488 -19.36 -11.44 -10.19
CA GLY A 488 -19.92 -10.13 -9.89
C GLY A 488 -18.85 -9.05 -9.92
N PHE A 489 -19.13 -7.91 -10.55
CA PHE A 489 -18.29 -6.72 -10.55
C PHE A 489 -18.77 -5.66 -9.55
N GLY A 490 -19.98 -5.81 -9.04
CA GLY A 490 -20.56 -4.87 -8.08
C GLY A 490 -20.84 -3.47 -8.61
N ASN A 491 -20.69 -3.27 -9.92
CA ASN A 491 -20.92 -2.01 -10.62
C ASN A 491 -21.77 -2.27 -11.85
N GLU A 492 -22.71 -1.36 -12.14
CA GLU A 492 -23.58 -1.44 -13.31
C GLU A 492 -22.73 -1.29 -14.60
N PHE A 493 -23.01 -2.11 -15.62
CA PHE A 493 -22.29 -2.07 -16.88
C PHE A 493 -22.92 -1.09 -17.88
N TYR A 494 -22.08 -0.43 -18.65
CA TYR A 494 -22.49 0.41 -19.74
C TYR A 494 -22.70 -0.42 -21.02
N ILE A 495 -23.88 -0.30 -21.64
CA ILE A 495 -24.18 -0.91 -22.92
C ILE A 495 -23.79 0.07 -24.01
N LYS A 496 -22.66 -0.15 -24.64
CA LYS A 496 -22.17 0.67 -25.75
C LYS A 496 -22.94 0.37 -27.04
N SER A 497 -23.24 -0.90 -27.30
CA SER A 497 -23.89 -1.38 -28.51
C SER A 497 -24.97 -2.41 -28.20
N MET A 498 -26.15 -2.25 -28.77
CA MET A 498 -27.23 -3.24 -28.72
C MET A 498 -26.93 -4.47 -29.58
N ASN A 499 -25.99 -4.38 -30.51
CA ASN A 499 -25.54 -5.50 -31.33
C ASN A 499 -24.56 -6.42 -30.59
N GLY A 500 -24.23 -6.09 -29.34
CA GLY A 500 -23.32 -6.86 -28.49
C GLY A 500 -21.90 -6.35 -28.52
N TYR A 501 -20.98 -7.21 -28.04
CA TYR A 501 -19.54 -6.94 -27.87
C TYR A 501 -19.22 -5.83 -26.85
N ASN A 502 -20.04 -5.70 -25.79
CA ASN A 502 -19.79 -4.74 -24.71
C ASN A 502 -18.80 -5.29 -23.69
N ILE A 503 -18.80 -6.62 -23.48
CA ILE A 503 -17.85 -7.32 -22.63
C ILE A 503 -16.70 -7.88 -23.49
N LYS A 504 -15.48 -7.80 -22.96
CA LYS A 504 -14.28 -8.33 -23.59
C LYS A 504 -13.60 -9.34 -22.68
N THR A 505 -13.06 -10.42 -23.25
CA THR A 505 -12.28 -11.40 -22.50
C THR A 505 -10.92 -11.65 -23.15
N SER A 506 -9.97 -12.16 -22.36
CA SER A 506 -8.74 -12.74 -22.92
C SER A 506 -9.07 -14.04 -23.69
N ALA A 507 -8.16 -14.46 -24.57
CA ALA A 507 -8.27 -15.70 -25.33
C ALA A 507 -8.18 -16.93 -24.39
N PHE A 508 -8.98 -17.97 -24.67
CA PHE A 508 -8.92 -19.25 -23.96
C PHE A 508 -9.36 -20.39 -24.87
N LYS A 509 -9.10 -21.64 -24.45
CA LYS A 509 -9.51 -22.84 -25.20
C LYS A 509 -10.57 -23.63 -24.45
N VAL A 510 -11.54 -24.12 -25.20
CA VAL A 510 -12.67 -24.92 -24.70
C VAL A 510 -12.68 -26.29 -25.33
N GLN A 511 -13.11 -27.29 -24.59
CA GLN A 511 -13.22 -28.64 -25.09
C GLN A 511 -14.15 -28.71 -26.34
N GLY A 512 -13.65 -29.36 -27.39
CA GLY A 512 -14.37 -29.53 -28.66
C GLY A 512 -14.19 -28.36 -29.64
N ILE A 513 -13.40 -27.34 -29.32
CA ILE A 513 -13.09 -26.21 -30.21
C ILE A 513 -11.56 -26.09 -30.31
N SER A 514 -11.02 -26.16 -31.54
CA SER A 514 -9.58 -26.14 -31.78
C SER A 514 -8.97 -24.75 -31.79
N THR A 515 -9.78 -23.72 -32.04
CA THR A 515 -9.35 -22.32 -32.10
C THR A 515 -9.46 -21.64 -30.76
N ASP A 516 -8.70 -20.56 -30.57
CA ASP A 516 -8.87 -19.67 -29.43
C ASP A 516 -10.25 -18.99 -29.50
N VAL A 517 -10.93 -18.94 -28.36
CA VAL A 517 -12.26 -18.38 -28.22
C VAL A 517 -12.29 -17.22 -27.24
N TYR A 518 -13.27 -16.38 -27.41
CA TYR A 518 -13.57 -15.22 -26.56
C TYR A 518 -15.03 -15.26 -26.15
N ILE A 519 -15.36 -14.68 -24.99
CA ILE A 519 -16.74 -14.45 -24.56
C ILE A 519 -17.11 -13.00 -24.83
N SER A 520 -18.31 -12.80 -25.34
CA SER A 520 -18.96 -11.50 -25.33
C SER A 520 -20.46 -11.64 -25.13
N ASP A 521 -21.17 -10.54 -25.15
CA ASP A 521 -22.55 -10.38 -24.76
C ASP A 521 -23.43 -9.84 -25.90
N ILE A 522 -24.71 -10.15 -25.84
CA ILE A 522 -25.76 -9.48 -26.64
C ILE A 522 -26.85 -9.04 -25.67
N PRO A 523 -27.10 -7.71 -25.57
CA PRO A 523 -28.15 -7.19 -24.71
C PRO A 523 -29.55 -7.58 -25.20
N ASN A 524 -30.44 -7.89 -24.27
CA ASN A 524 -31.85 -8.04 -24.56
C ASN A 524 -32.52 -6.67 -24.75
N SER A 525 -33.75 -6.65 -25.25
CA SER A 525 -34.53 -5.43 -25.46
C SER A 525 -34.82 -4.64 -24.17
N ASP A 526 -34.81 -5.32 -23.02
CA ASP A 526 -34.98 -4.74 -21.66
C ASP A 526 -33.78 -3.90 -21.21
N ARG A 527 -32.59 -4.08 -21.81
CA ARG A 527 -31.32 -3.44 -21.45
C ARG A 527 -30.85 -3.74 -20.01
N GLU A 528 -31.51 -4.64 -19.30
CA GLU A 528 -31.10 -5.07 -17.97
C GLU A 528 -30.38 -6.42 -18.03
N ASN A 529 -30.78 -7.29 -18.95
CA ASN A 529 -30.25 -8.62 -19.12
C ASN A 529 -29.73 -8.84 -20.53
N GLY A 530 -28.91 -9.86 -20.73
CA GLY A 530 -28.39 -10.27 -22.01
C GLY A 530 -27.88 -11.69 -21.99
N GLU A 531 -27.56 -12.20 -23.18
CA GLU A 531 -27.02 -13.53 -23.40
C GLU A 531 -25.51 -13.45 -23.65
N LEU A 532 -24.78 -14.44 -23.17
CA LEU A 532 -23.35 -14.59 -23.44
C LEU A 532 -23.16 -15.58 -24.60
N PHE A 533 -22.19 -15.29 -25.46
CA PHE A 533 -21.83 -16.15 -26.58
C PHE A 533 -20.32 -16.30 -26.72
N LEU A 534 -19.88 -17.40 -27.33
CA LEU A 534 -18.50 -17.63 -27.74
C LEU A 534 -18.27 -17.23 -29.18
N PHE A 535 -17.18 -16.54 -29.44
CA PHE A 535 -16.74 -16.21 -30.77
C PHE A 535 -15.23 -16.44 -30.95
N SER A 536 -14.78 -16.58 -32.19
CA SER A 536 -13.37 -16.62 -32.55
C SER A 536 -13.04 -15.51 -33.54
N VAL A 537 -11.79 -15.10 -33.54
CA VAL A 537 -11.23 -14.19 -34.54
C VAL A 537 -10.26 -14.99 -35.41
N PRO A 538 -10.54 -15.17 -36.70
CA PRO A 538 -9.78 -16.10 -37.55
C PRO A 538 -8.32 -15.71 -37.74
N SER A 539 -7.97 -14.43 -37.64
CA SER A 539 -6.60 -13.93 -37.67
C SER A 539 -6.49 -12.60 -36.92
N ILE A 540 -5.28 -12.21 -36.53
CA ILE A 540 -5.00 -10.93 -35.84
C ILE A 540 -5.48 -9.71 -36.66
N ASN A 541 -5.48 -9.83 -37.96
CA ASN A 541 -5.90 -8.76 -38.90
C ASN A 541 -7.37 -8.87 -39.32
N SER A 542 -8.12 -9.87 -38.84
CA SER A 542 -9.52 -10.02 -39.16
C SER A 542 -10.39 -9.13 -38.28
N THR A 543 -11.19 -8.28 -38.93
CA THR A 543 -12.16 -7.43 -38.23
C THR A 543 -13.53 -8.10 -38.06
N SER A 544 -13.71 -9.33 -38.60
CA SER A 544 -15.00 -10.02 -38.60
C SER A 544 -14.96 -11.20 -37.63
N PRO A 545 -15.52 -11.09 -36.40
CA PRO A 545 -15.64 -12.17 -35.47
C PRO A 545 -16.66 -13.21 -35.95
N THR A 546 -16.36 -14.50 -35.74
CA THR A 546 -17.28 -15.60 -36.08
C THR A 546 -17.86 -16.15 -34.78
N ILE A 547 -19.19 -16.10 -34.64
CA ILE A 547 -19.88 -16.67 -33.48
C ILE A 547 -19.86 -18.20 -33.61
N ILE A 548 -19.29 -18.87 -32.60
CA ILE A 548 -19.17 -20.34 -32.54
C ILE A 548 -20.36 -20.95 -31.78
N LYS A 549 -20.72 -20.37 -30.63
CA LYS A 549 -21.79 -20.88 -29.79
C LYS A 549 -22.53 -19.75 -29.09
N ARG A 550 -23.86 -19.79 -29.18
CA ARG A 550 -24.76 -18.89 -28.45
C ARG A 550 -25.21 -19.52 -27.13
N ASN A 551 -25.79 -18.73 -26.24
CA ASN A 551 -26.36 -19.17 -24.96
C ASN A 551 -25.35 -19.93 -24.06
N VAL A 552 -24.13 -19.40 -23.94
CA VAL A 552 -23.10 -19.95 -23.06
C VAL A 552 -23.25 -19.44 -21.63
N GLY A 553 -24.16 -18.53 -21.39
CA GLY A 553 -24.47 -17.92 -20.11
C GLY A 553 -25.33 -16.68 -20.22
N ASN A 554 -25.52 -16.03 -19.09
CA ASN A 554 -26.33 -14.82 -18.99
C ASN A 554 -25.54 -13.69 -18.36
N ILE A 555 -25.92 -12.45 -18.70
CA ILE A 555 -25.37 -11.24 -18.09
C ILE A 555 -26.51 -10.38 -17.54
N ASN A 556 -26.33 -9.82 -16.36
CA ASN A 556 -27.19 -8.80 -15.81
C ASN A 556 -26.39 -7.48 -15.70
N TYR A 557 -26.72 -6.51 -16.56
CA TYR A 557 -25.99 -5.26 -16.66
C TYR A 557 -26.19 -4.36 -15.43
N LYS A 558 -27.39 -4.37 -14.85
CA LYS A 558 -27.73 -3.55 -13.69
C LYS A 558 -27.03 -4.00 -12.40
N LYS A 559 -26.91 -5.33 -12.22
CA LYS A 559 -26.19 -5.90 -11.07
C LYS A 559 -24.68 -6.03 -11.32
N GLY A 560 -24.26 -5.92 -12.59
CA GLY A 560 -22.86 -6.16 -12.98
C GLY A 560 -22.43 -7.60 -12.74
N VAL A 561 -23.26 -8.58 -13.11
CA VAL A 561 -23.01 -10.01 -12.87
C VAL A 561 -23.05 -10.78 -14.20
N LEU A 562 -22.04 -11.62 -14.42
CA LEU A 562 -21.98 -12.60 -15.48
C LEU A 562 -22.11 -14.01 -14.89
N THR A 563 -22.95 -14.85 -15.50
CA THR A 563 -23.07 -16.26 -15.16
C THR A 563 -22.80 -17.10 -16.39
N LEU A 564 -21.78 -17.96 -16.34
CA LEU A 564 -21.45 -18.92 -17.40
C LEU A 564 -22.06 -20.27 -17.07
N ASN A 565 -22.75 -20.85 -18.02
CA ASN A 565 -23.24 -22.23 -17.93
C ASN A 565 -22.04 -23.20 -17.83
N PRO A 566 -22.25 -24.47 -17.38
CA PRO A 566 -21.15 -25.40 -17.27
C PRO A 566 -20.33 -25.51 -18.54
N ILE A 567 -19.05 -25.14 -18.45
CA ILE A 567 -18.11 -25.12 -19.56
C ILE A 567 -16.79 -25.78 -19.14
N ASN A 568 -16.19 -26.58 -20.03
CA ASN A 568 -14.89 -27.19 -19.79
C ASN A 568 -13.79 -26.40 -20.50
N ILE A 569 -12.96 -25.73 -19.70
CA ILE A 569 -11.86 -24.88 -20.15
C ILE A 569 -10.56 -25.69 -20.12
N LEU A 570 -9.83 -25.69 -21.22
CA LEU A 570 -8.57 -26.45 -21.39
C LEU A 570 -7.34 -25.60 -21.11
N SER A 571 -7.34 -24.33 -21.51
CA SER A 571 -6.24 -23.40 -21.29
C SER A 571 -6.72 -21.95 -21.31
N GLY A 572 -5.94 -21.04 -20.74
CA GLY A 572 -6.18 -19.61 -20.72
C GLY A 572 -4.85 -18.85 -20.50
N LYS A 573 -4.94 -17.58 -20.16
CA LYS A 573 -3.77 -16.77 -19.78
C LYS A 573 -3.22 -17.28 -18.45
N VAL A 574 -1.89 -17.46 -18.37
CA VAL A 574 -1.23 -17.84 -17.10
C VAL A 574 -0.73 -16.60 -16.40
N LYS A 575 -1.15 -16.42 -15.15
CA LYS A 575 -0.68 -15.37 -14.25
C LYS A 575 -0.37 -16.01 -12.88
N ASP A 576 0.84 -15.79 -12.37
CA ASP A 576 1.31 -16.32 -11.08
C ASP A 576 1.11 -17.84 -10.92
N GLY A 577 1.36 -18.59 -12.00
CA GLY A 577 1.19 -20.04 -12.02
C GLY A 577 -0.26 -20.54 -12.05
N GLN A 578 -1.25 -19.64 -12.15
CA GLN A 578 -2.66 -19.98 -12.27
C GLN A 578 -3.22 -19.60 -13.63
N THR A 579 -4.12 -20.43 -14.14
CA THR A 579 -4.83 -20.13 -15.39
C THR A 579 -6.02 -19.22 -15.09
N ILE A 580 -6.06 -18.09 -15.77
CA ILE A 580 -7.10 -17.08 -15.62
C ILE A 580 -7.72 -16.72 -16.97
N ILE A 581 -8.95 -16.22 -16.93
CA ILE A 581 -9.60 -15.50 -18.03
C ILE A 581 -9.85 -14.07 -17.52
N GLU A 582 -9.23 -13.11 -18.18
CA GLU A 582 -9.48 -11.70 -17.91
C GLU A 582 -10.82 -11.31 -18.53
N ILE A 583 -11.68 -10.65 -17.77
CA ILE A 583 -12.98 -10.18 -18.23
C ILE A 583 -13.06 -8.68 -17.96
N SER A 584 -13.16 -7.90 -19.01
CA SER A 584 -13.21 -6.42 -18.96
C SER A 584 -14.58 -5.91 -19.40
N ALA A 585 -15.07 -4.91 -18.69
CA ALA A 585 -16.32 -4.22 -18.98
C ALA A 585 -16.19 -2.71 -18.76
N CYS A 586 -17.00 -1.92 -19.46
CA CYS A 586 -17.11 -0.50 -19.15
C CYS A 586 -18.17 -0.30 -18.06
N PRO A 587 -17.86 0.40 -16.97
CA PRO A 587 -18.87 0.73 -15.96
C PRO A 587 -19.82 1.80 -16.51
N LYS A 588 -21.06 1.81 -16.07
CA LYS A 588 -22.05 2.83 -16.47
C LYS A 588 -21.73 4.20 -15.85
N SER A 589 -21.23 4.19 -14.63
CA SER A 589 -20.67 5.36 -13.97
C SER A 589 -19.14 5.27 -14.02
N ASN A 590 -18.47 6.38 -14.35
CA ASN A 590 -17.02 6.45 -14.25
C ASN A 590 -16.53 6.43 -12.79
N ASP A 591 -17.40 6.70 -11.81
CA ASP A 591 -17.14 6.43 -10.40
C ASP A 591 -17.36 4.94 -10.13
N VAL A 592 -16.33 4.27 -9.65
CA VAL A 592 -16.35 2.82 -9.35
C VAL A 592 -16.30 2.59 -7.86
N ILE A 593 -17.15 1.69 -7.37
CA ILE A 593 -17.24 1.35 -5.95
C ILE A 593 -16.73 -0.08 -5.77
N GLY A 594 -15.75 -0.25 -4.87
CA GLY A 594 -15.34 -1.55 -4.36
C GLY A 594 -16.36 -2.07 -3.34
N LEU A 595 -16.75 -3.34 -3.46
CA LEU A 595 -17.57 -4.02 -2.46
C LEU A 595 -16.69 -4.51 -1.29
N GLN A 596 -17.31 -4.92 -0.19
CA GLN A 596 -16.60 -5.42 1.00
C GLN A 596 -15.73 -6.65 0.71
N ASP A 597 -16.15 -7.52 -0.22
CA ASP A 597 -15.42 -8.72 -0.61
C ASP A 597 -14.54 -8.56 -1.86
N LEU A 598 -14.50 -7.35 -2.45
CA LEU A 598 -13.72 -7.01 -3.63
C LEU A 598 -12.65 -5.97 -3.28
N TYR A 599 -11.40 -6.34 -3.51
CA TYR A 599 -10.28 -5.41 -3.40
C TYR A 599 -10.19 -4.58 -4.68
N LEU A 600 -10.41 -3.27 -4.57
CA LEU A 600 -10.30 -2.34 -5.68
C LEU A 600 -8.84 -1.96 -5.89
N GLN A 601 -8.30 -2.21 -7.08
CA GLN A 601 -6.92 -1.89 -7.43
C GLN A 601 -6.86 -1.14 -8.75
N LEU A 602 -6.18 0.01 -8.77
CA LEU A 602 -5.83 0.70 -10.01
C LEU A 602 -4.60 0.02 -10.63
N ASP A 603 -4.80 -0.59 -11.80
CA ASP A 603 -3.75 -1.30 -12.54
C ASP A 603 -3.03 -0.31 -13.47
N ILE A 604 -1.98 0.31 -12.97
CA ILE A 604 -1.16 1.27 -13.73
C ILE A 604 -0.44 0.55 -14.89
N GLY A 605 -0.04 -0.71 -14.69
CA GLY A 605 0.70 -1.48 -15.71
C GLY A 605 -0.14 -1.82 -16.95
N GLN A 606 -1.47 -1.91 -16.80
CA GLN A 606 -2.41 -2.13 -17.91
C GLN A 606 -3.14 -0.85 -18.33
N SER A 607 -2.88 0.27 -17.65
CA SER A 607 -3.43 1.58 -17.99
C SER A 607 -2.57 2.25 -19.08
N GLY A 608 -3.22 2.93 -20.03
CA GLY A 608 -2.57 3.66 -21.10
C GLY A 608 -2.61 5.17 -20.85
N PHE A 609 -1.46 5.82 -20.90
CA PHE A 609 -1.34 7.26 -20.87
C PHE A 609 -0.69 7.72 -22.18
N THR A 610 -1.46 8.35 -23.07
CA THR A 610 -0.96 8.80 -24.37
C THR A 610 -0.94 10.31 -24.40
N THR A 611 0.22 10.88 -24.67
CA THR A 611 0.39 12.33 -24.79
C THR A 611 0.21 12.79 -26.24
N ILE A 612 -0.52 13.86 -26.44
CA ILE A 612 -0.84 14.46 -27.74
C ILE A 612 -0.51 15.96 -27.64
N VAL A 613 0.26 16.46 -28.59
CA VAL A 613 0.53 17.90 -28.66
C VAL A 613 -0.78 18.66 -28.95
N ASP A 614 -1.10 19.61 -28.11
CA ASP A 614 -2.17 20.57 -28.38
C ASP A 614 -1.64 21.64 -29.33
N GLU A 615 -1.97 21.51 -30.59
CA GLU A 615 -1.47 22.38 -31.68
C GLU A 615 -1.87 23.82 -31.47
N ILE A 616 -3.06 24.09 -30.94
CA ILE A 616 -3.58 25.45 -30.73
C ILE A 616 -2.82 26.13 -29.57
N SER A 617 -2.73 25.51 -28.44
CA SER A 617 -2.05 26.08 -27.25
C SER A 617 -0.54 26.15 -27.43
N SER A 618 0.03 25.31 -28.28
CA SER A 618 1.46 25.32 -28.64
C SER A 618 1.82 26.36 -29.69
N GLY A 619 0.82 27.00 -30.32
CA GLY A 619 1.03 27.99 -31.39
C GLY A 619 1.49 27.37 -32.69
N LEU A 620 1.36 26.06 -32.86
CA LEU A 620 1.72 25.36 -34.11
C LEU A 620 0.67 25.55 -35.20
N ASP A 621 -0.59 25.80 -34.83
CA ASP A 621 -1.67 26.23 -35.69
C ASP A 621 -2.28 27.53 -35.15
N PRO A 622 -1.71 28.71 -35.51
CA PRO A 622 -2.21 30.00 -35.03
C PRO A 622 -3.57 30.38 -35.65
N SER A 623 -4.00 29.69 -36.70
CA SER A 623 -5.26 29.95 -37.33
C SER A 623 -6.30 28.90 -36.93
N ALA A 624 -6.79 29.00 -35.68
CA ALA A 624 -7.98 28.28 -35.23
C ALA A 624 -9.22 28.50 -36.12
N SER A 625 -9.15 29.45 -37.06
CA SER A 625 -10.14 29.75 -38.06
C SER A 625 -9.98 28.97 -39.38
N ASN A 626 -8.89 28.20 -39.54
CA ASN A 626 -8.73 27.36 -40.73
C ASN A 626 -9.61 26.13 -40.62
N TYR A 627 -10.79 26.24 -41.11
CA TYR A 627 -11.71 25.15 -41.28
C TYR A 627 -12.04 24.93 -42.74
N ILE A 628 -12.19 23.68 -43.15
CA ILE A 628 -12.68 23.36 -44.50
C ILE A 628 -14.19 23.55 -44.50
N VAL A 629 -14.66 24.50 -45.29
CA VAL A 629 -16.08 24.67 -45.55
C VAL A 629 -16.52 23.55 -46.49
N THR A 630 -17.10 22.50 -45.94
CA THR A 630 -17.87 21.54 -46.71
C THR A 630 -19.34 21.92 -46.58
N SER A 631 -20.05 21.97 -47.69
CA SER A 631 -21.50 22.25 -47.66
C SER A 631 -22.18 21.16 -46.83
N SER A 632 -22.60 21.51 -45.62
CA SER A 632 -23.43 20.66 -44.77
C SER A 632 -24.92 20.78 -45.12
N TYR A 633 -25.25 21.52 -46.18
CA TYR A 633 -26.62 21.74 -46.60
C TYR A 633 -26.86 21.12 -47.97
N HIS A 634 -27.93 20.36 -48.08
CA HIS A 634 -28.47 19.90 -49.35
C HIS A 634 -29.84 20.53 -49.55
N ASN A 635 -30.03 21.26 -50.66
CA ASN A 635 -31.25 21.98 -50.91
C ASN A 635 -31.76 22.91 -49.78
N GLY A 636 -30.81 23.59 -49.10
CA GLY A 636 -31.13 24.51 -48.01
C GLY A 636 -31.42 23.85 -46.66
N VAL A 637 -31.34 22.52 -46.57
CA VAL A 637 -31.55 21.78 -45.33
C VAL A 637 -30.21 21.29 -44.79
N LEU A 638 -29.97 21.49 -43.46
CA LEU A 638 -28.79 20.99 -42.77
C LEU A 638 -28.81 19.47 -42.75
N VAL A 639 -27.87 18.84 -43.45
CA VAL A 639 -27.66 17.38 -43.41
C VAL A 639 -26.73 17.05 -42.23
N ARG A 640 -27.28 16.53 -41.17
CA ARG A 640 -26.51 15.96 -40.08
C ARG A 640 -26.18 14.52 -40.44
N SER A 641 -24.95 14.24 -40.86
CA SER A 641 -24.47 12.86 -40.93
C SER A 641 -24.57 12.20 -39.56
N GLY A 642 -25.34 11.13 -39.48
CA GLY A 642 -25.57 10.42 -38.24
C GLY A 642 -24.29 9.78 -37.73
N GLY A 643 -23.89 10.14 -36.51
CA GLY A 643 -22.80 9.51 -35.77
C GLY A 643 -21.52 10.34 -35.71
N ARG A 644 -20.99 10.45 -34.51
CA ARG A 644 -19.70 11.11 -34.22
C ARG A 644 -18.51 10.46 -34.95
N ASP A 645 -18.69 9.27 -35.50
CA ASP A 645 -17.61 8.47 -36.13
C ASP A 645 -17.34 8.85 -37.59
N SER A 646 -18.09 9.78 -38.15
CA SER A 646 -17.93 10.23 -39.57
C SER A 646 -17.26 11.60 -39.70
N ARG A 647 -16.66 12.15 -38.67
CA ARG A 647 -15.76 13.29 -38.83
C ARG A 647 -14.52 12.82 -39.60
N PRO A 648 -14.22 13.40 -40.80
CA PRO A 648 -12.95 13.11 -41.42
C PRO A 648 -11.83 13.51 -40.47
N THR A 649 -10.94 12.58 -40.17
CA THR A 649 -9.72 12.85 -39.40
C THR A 649 -8.89 13.83 -40.23
N GLN A 650 -8.86 15.08 -39.83
CA GLN A 650 -7.96 16.05 -40.45
C GLN A 650 -6.55 15.72 -40.00
N THR A 651 -5.69 15.32 -40.91
CA THR A 651 -4.25 15.31 -40.66
C THR A 651 -3.73 16.74 -40.78
N ALA A 652 -3.08 17.21 -39.76
CA ALA A 652 -2.53 18.57 -39.64
C ALA A 652 -1.66 19.01 -40.83
N SER A 653 -1.01 18.06 -41.51
CA SER A 653 -0.22 18.32 -42.74
C SER A 653 -1.01 18.82 -43.92
N THR A 654 -2.33 18.69 -43.94
CA THR A 654 -3.19 19.17 -45.05
C THR A 654 -3.76 20.57 -44.80
N ALA A 655 -3.75 21.05 -43.55
CA ALA A 655 -4.32 22.35 -43.23
C ALA A 655 -3.42 23.52 -43.68
N SER A 656 -2.09 23.39 -43.47
CA SER A 656 -1.14 24.46 -43.85
C SER A 656 -1.00 24.67 -45.36
N THR A 657 -1.17 23.61 -46.16
CA THR A 657 -1.07 23.71 -47.61
C THR A 657 -2.37 24.25 -48.26
N ARG A 658 -3.48 24.24 -47.52
CA ARG A 658 -4.77 24.73 -48.05
C ARG A 658 -5.08 26.18 -47.69
N SER A 659 -4.41 26.75 -46.68
CA SER A 659 -4.60 28.16 -46.33
C SER A 659 -4.17 29.12 -47.45
N SER A 660 -3.15 28.75 -48.25
CA SER A 660 -2.69 29.53 -49.38
C SER A 660 -3.61 29.43 -50.62
N THR A 661 -4.44 28.38 -50.69
CA THR A 661 -5.39 28.18 -51.81
C THR A 661 -6.79 28.70 -51.51
N ALA A 662 -7.16 28.92 -50.27
CA ALA A 662 -8.45 29.45 -49.87
C ALA A 662 -8.64 30.95 -50.20
N SER A 663 -7.53 31.70 -50.38
CA SER A 663 -7.57 33.13 -50.71
C SER A 663 -7.93 33.41 -52.18
N THR A 664 -7.89 32.37 -53.05
CA THR A 664 -8.19 32.51 -54.50
C THR A 664 -9.40 31.70 -54.97
N GLY A 665 -10.03 30.94 -54.07
CA GLY A 665 -11.17 30.12 -54.40
C GLY A 665 -12.47 30.91 -54.46
N THR A 666 -12.99 31.07 -55.63
CA THR A 666 -14.35 31.61 -55.88
C THR A 666 -15.36 30.73 -55.16
N ILE A 667 -16.06 31.26 -54.18
CA ILE A 667 -17.18 30.59 -53.54
C ILE A 667 -18.29 30.47 -54.58
N ALA A 668 -18.43 29.32 -55.21
CA ALA A 668 -19.54 29.02 -56.09
C ALA A 668 -20.81 28.83 -55.26
N GLY A 669 -21.68 29.78 -55.30
CA GLY A 669 -23.07 29.65 -54.90
C GLY A 669 -23.39 29.87 -53.42
N GLY A 670 -23.71 31.09 -53.11
CA GLY A 670 -24.35 31.45 -51.85
C GLY A 670 -24.06 32.90 -51.48
N ASN A 671 -24.89 33.77 -51.95
CA ASN A 671 -24.89 35.19 -51.66
C ASN A 671 -25.14 35.38 -50.16
N THR A 672 -24.12 35.49 -49.39
CA THR A 672 -24.19 35.99 -47.99
C THR A 672 -23.39 37.28 -47.97
N ASN A 673 -24.04 38.40 -48.22
CA ASN A 673 -23.57 39.73 -47.83
C ASN A 673 -23.44 39.76 -46.30
N TYR A 674 -22.27 39.51 -45.79
CA TYR A 674 -21.93 40.02 -44.48
C TYR A 674 -21.56 41.49 -44.63
N GLY A 675 -22.54 42.34 -44.35
CA GLY A 675 -22.33 43.75 -44.21
C GLY A 675 -21.29 44.00 -43.13
N THR A 676 -20.22 44.66 -43.47
CA THR A 676 -19.32 45.30 -42.56
C THR A 676 -20.06 46.35 -41.75
N SER A 677 -20.59 46.01 -40.62
CA SER A 677 -21.00 47.00 -39.61
C SER A 677 -19.79 47.36 -38.79
N SER A 678 -19.14 48.45 -39.14
CA SER A 678 -18.25 49.19 -38.25
C SER A 678 -19.07 49.73 -37.09
N SER A 679 -19.08 49.06 -35.96
CA SER A 679 -19.54 49.63 -34.71
C SER A 679 -18.34 50.11 -33.91
N THR A 680 -18.16 51.40 -33.89
CA THR A 680 -17.36 52.12 -32.92
C THR A 680 -17.86 51.79 -31.51
N PRO A 681 -16.97 51.57 -30.53
CA PRO A 681 -17.39 51.41 -29.16
C PRO A 681 -17.73 52.78 -28.58
N SER A 682 -18.97 52.99 -28.19
CA SER A 682 -19.39 54.09 -27.32
C SER A 682 -19.07 53.68 -25.88
N SER A 683 -18.22 54.46 -25.27
CA SER A 683 -18.05 54.55 -23.80
C SER A 683 -19.35 54.97 -23.14
N GLY A 684 -19.72 54.31 -22.04
CA GLY A 684 -20.73 54.82 -21.17
C GLY A 684 -21.29 53.81 -20.14
N TYR A 685 -20.84 53.99 -18.92
CA TYR A 685 -21.31 53.54 -17.59
C TYR A 685 -21.10 52.09 -17.21
#